data_6cf9c98c3446d6e482864b9abadb8605
#
_entry.id   6cf9c98c3446d6e482864b9abadb8605
#
_cell.length_a   1.000
_cell.length_b   1.000
_cell.length_c   1.000
_cell.angle_alpha   90.00
_cell.angle_beta   90.00
_cell.angle_gamma   90.00
#
_symmetry.space_group_name_H-M   'P 1'
#
loop_
_entity.id
_entity.type
_entity.pdbx_description
1 polymer ?
#
loop_
_entity_poly.entity_id
_entity_poly.type
_entity_poly.pdbx_seq_one_letter_code
_entity_poly.pdbx_strand_id
1 'polypeptide(L)'
;MTASASPTLINRELSLLEFNQRVLAQAQDPSVPLLERLRFLCISSSNLDEFFEIRVAGIKQLQESSPGSLSPDGLTPREQLAAIHERAQQLVAEQYECLSKHLLPALRTAGIRLMPRSSWDEATREWLARYFENEVEPVLTPLALDPSRPFPRIQNKSLNFVVSLEGEDAYGREATRAIVQAPRSLPRIVSLPVGQDGEQRLVLLSGIIEAFMPRLFEGMRIIDVHQFRVTRNSDLFVDEEEADDLRRALEGELQQRRYGSAVRLETTTDCPSDVVSFLARQFGIGDVDVYTVPPPVNLYRLSAIYDLIERADLKYPAFVPSLPRRLNDEQGMFSAIRQSDLLLHHPFQSFAPVVDFLREAAADPKVLAIKQTLYRTGAASAIVDALVAAAHAGKDVTAVIELRARFDEQANIELSDKLQEAGAHVMYGVVGYKTHAKLAMVVRREKEGIRRYCHLGTGNYHARTARAYTDYGLFTCDEDIAQDVHEVFLQLTGLSRTPRLNALLQSPFELHKAMLAKLEREAELAKAGKPARVILKMNALVEPESINALYQASQAGVQIDLIVRGVCALRPGVPGISDNIRVRSIVGRFLEHSRVFYFQNDGQAEIYCSSADWMDRNFFRRVEIAFPIRRQKYRDNILRDLETYLRDDTQAWLLDSSGTYHRRQTDLGCIAQAELMQSYTAGRPLEE
;
A
#
# COMPACT_ATOMS: atom_id res chain seq x y z
N MET A 1 43.34 0.12 11.41
CA MET A 1 42.47 1.08 12.12
C MET A 1 41.55 1.68 11.06
N THR A 2 40.43 1.06 10.82
CA THR A 2 39.40 1.58 9.93
C THR A 2 38.58 2.62 10.71
N ALA A 3 38.64 3.87 10.28
CA ALA A 3 37.82 4.93 10.81
C ALA A 3 36.35 4.46 10.67
N SER A 4 35.63 4.42 11.79
CA SER A 4 34.18 4.26 11.83
C SER A 4 33.59 5.39 11.01
N ALA A 5 33.25 5.11 9.74
CA ALA A 5 32.43 6.01 8.96
C ALA A 5 31.10 6.16 9.70
N SER A 6 30.76 7.39 10.09
CA SER A 6 29.39 7.70 10.56
C SER A 6 28.39 7.08 9.59
N PRO A 7 27.33 6.43 10.07
CA PRO A 7 26.38 5.76 9.19
C PRO A 7 25.80 6.79 8.23
N THR A 8 26.14 6.66 6.95
CA THR A 8 25.67 7.56 5.87
C THR A 8 24.22 7.28 5.49
N LEU A 9 23.64 6.21 6.03
CA LEU A 9 22.27 5.77 5.72
C LEU A 9 21.39 5.79 6.97
N ILE A 10 20.11 6.05 6.75
CA ILE A 10 19.05 5.91 7.76
C ILE A 10 18.55 4.46 7.69
N ASN A 11 18.30 3.85 8.88
CA ASN A 11 17.69 2.53 8.93
C ASN A 11 16.35 2.52 8.20
N ARG A 12 16.21 1.57 7.30
CA ARG A 12 15.03 1.42 6.43
C ARG A 12 13.74 1.18 7.22
N GLU A 13 13.79 0.37 8.25
CA GLU A 13 12.62 -0.04 9.03
C GLU A 13 12.16 1.10 9.95
N LEU A 14 13.09 1.83 10.55
CA LEU A 14 12.79 3.04 11.32
C LEU A 14 12.21 4.13 10.41
N SER A 15 12.77 4.33 9.21
CA SER A 15 12.21 5.24 8.22
C SER A 15 10.77 4.87 7.82
N LEU A 16 10.42 3.57 7.79
CA LEU A 16 9.05 3.12 7.53
C LEU A 16 8.11 3.42 8.71
N LEU A 17 8.58 3.31 9.95
CA LEU A 17 7.80 3.73 11.12
C LEU A 17 7.58 5.24 11.13
N GLU A 18 8.59 6.05 10.74
CA GLU A 18 8.43 7.49 10.57
C GLU A 18 7.44 7.86 9.45
N PHE A 19 7.37 7.08 8.38
CA PHE A 19 6.28 7.23 7.40
C PHE A 19 4.91 6.98 8.06
N ASN A 20 4.80 5.93 8.87
CA ASN A 20 3.55 5.63 9.56
C ASN A 20 3.17 6.71 10.59
N GLN A 21 4.16 7.36 11.20
CA GLN A 21 3.95 8.55 12.03
C GLN A 21 3.33 9.71 11.24
N ARG A 22 3.81 9.98 10.01
CA ARG A 22 3.23 11.01 9.14
C ARG A 22 1.79 10.67 8.71
N VAL A 23 1.46 9.39 8.57
CA VAL A 23 0.07 8.94 8.34
C VAL A 23 -0.79 9.21 9.57
N LEU A 24 -0.29 8.90 10.78
CA LEU A 24 -1.00 9.20 12.05
C LEU A 24 -1.22 10.71 12.24
N ALA A 25 -0.27 11.54 11.82
CA ALA A 25 -0.40 12.99 11.90
C ALA A 25 -1.61 13.53 11.12
N GLN A 26 -2.06 12.85 10.06
CA GLN A 26 -3.31 13.21 9.37
C GLN A 26 -4.56 12.93 10.25
N ALA A 27 -4.51 11.91 11.10
CA ALA A 27 -5.57 11.64 12.08
C ALA A 27 -5.60 12.69 13.22
N GLN A 28 -4.46 13.26 13.54
CA GLN A 28 -4.29 14.27 14.59
C GLN A 28 -4.61 15.69 14.10
N ASP A 29 -4.58 15.95 12.80
CA ASP A 29 -4.78 17.27 12.20
C ASP A 29 -6.27 17.66 12.17
N PRO A 30 -6.70 18.70 12.93
CA PRO A 30 -8.10 19.12 12.97
C PRO A 30 -8.61 19.72 11.65
N SER A 31 -7.75 20.13 10.74
CA SER A 31 -8.12 20.62 9.40
C SER A 31 -8.61 19.51 8.46
N VAL A 32 -8.31 18.25 8.78
CA VAL A 32 -8.79 17.06 8.05
C VAL A 32 -10.22 16.72 8.51
N PRO A 33 -11.17 16.41 7.60
CA PRO A 33 -12.53 16.01 7.97
C PRO A 33 -12.55 14.82 8.94
N LEU A 34 -13.47 14.82 9.90
CA LEU A 34 -13.43 13.93 11.06
C LEU A 34 -13.42 12.44 10.72
N LEU A 35 -14.26 12.00 9.77
CA LEU A 35 -14.28 10.59 9.36
C LEU A 35 -13.02 10.19 8.57
N GLU A 36 -12.40 11.12 7.86
CA GLU A 36 -11.08 10.88 7.23
C GLU A 36 -9.98 10.76 8.28
N ARG A 37 -10.01 11.57 9.35
CA ARG A 37 -9.08 11.42 10.48
C ARG A 37 -9.19 10.02 11.10
N LEU A 38 -10.40 9.53 11.35
CA LEU A 38 -10.61 8.17 11.84
C LEU A 38 -10.06 7.14 10.85
N ARG A 39 -10.25 7.35 9.55
CA ARG A 39 -9.71 6.48 8.50
C ARG A 39 -8.20 6.48 8.48
N PHE A 40 -7.53 7.63 8.65
CA PHE A 40 -6.08 7.72 8.74
C PHE A 40 -5.52 6.99 9.97
N LEU A 41 -6.21 7.07 11.13
CA LEU A 41 -5.86 6.26 12.30
C LEU A 41 -5.91 4.76 11.96
N CYS A 42 -6.98 4.30 11.30
CA CYS A 42 -7.15 2.91 10.89
C CYS A 42 -6.07 2.47 9.88
N ILE A 43 -5.69 3.35 8.93
CA ILE A 43 -4.60 3.10 7.98
C ILE A 43 -3.27 2.98 8.73
N SER A 44 -2.98 3.87 9.68
CA SER A 44 -1.76 3.79 10.50
C SER A 44 -1.66 2.47 11.26
N SER A 45 -2.77 2.00 11.85
CA SER A 45 -2.83 0.69 12.51
C SER A 45 -2.62 -0.48 11.54
N SER A 46 -3.23 -0.43 10.36
CA SER A 46 -3.07 -1.47 9.33
C SER A 46 -1.66 -1.52 8.74
N ASN A 47 -1.03 -0.36 8.53
CA ASN A 47 0.37 -0.28 8.09
C ASN A 47 1.32 -0.92 9.11
N LEU A 48 1.04 -0.72 10.40
CA LEU A 48 1.84 -1.33 11.46
C LEU A 48 1.63 -2.86 11.48
N ASP A 49 0.42 -3.36 11.26
CA ASP A 49 0.17 -4.79 11.11
C ASP A 49 1.01 -5.38 9.96
N GLU A 50 0.98 -4.80 8.77
CA GLU A 50 1.77 -5.26 7.62
C GLU A 50 3.28 -5.19 7.91
N PHE A 51 3.72 -4.15 8.61
CA PHE A 51 5.12 -3.99 9.02
C PHE A 51 5.58 -5.18 9.90
N PHE A 52 4.78 -5.59 10.88
CA PHE A 52 5.09 -6.74 11.72
C PHE A 52 5.00 -8.06 10.94
N GLU A 53 3.96 -8.24 10.15
CA GLU A 53 3.74 -9.47 9.36
C GLU A 53 4.89 -9.80 8.42
N ILE A 54 5.58 -8.78 7.91
CA ILE A 54 6.55 -8.93 6.82
C ILE A 54 7.95 -8.50 7.25
N ARG A 55 8.08 -7.25 7.76
CA ARG A 55 9.43 -6.70 8.01
C ARG A 55 10.02 -7.22 9.29
N VAL A 56 9.28 -7.14 10.39
CA VAL A 56 9.74 -7.66 11.68
C VAL A 56 9.90 -9.18 11.62
N ALA A 57 8.95 -9.88 10.97
CA ALA A 57 9.05 -11.32 10.73
C ALA A 57 10.36 -11.70 10.01
N GLY A 58 10.70 -10.98 8.93
CA GLY A 58 11.93 -11.22 8.18
C GLY A 58 13.21 -10.94 8.99
N ILE A 59 13.23 -9.88 9.82
CA ILE A 59 14.39 -9.59 10.69
C ILE A 59 14.54 -10.65 11.78
N LYS A 60 13.43 -11.16 12.34
CA LYS A 60 13.47 -12.28 13.31
C LYS A 60 14.07 -13.54 12.69
N GLN A 61 13.69 -13.87 11.46
CA GLN A 61 14.32 -14.98 10.72
C GLN A 61 15.81 -14.76 10.48
N LEU A 62 16.23 -13.52 10.13
CA LEU A 62 17.64 -13.18 10.01
C LEU A 62 18.38 -13.30 11.34
N GLN A 63 17.75 -12.93 12.46
CA GLN A 63 18.34 -13.09 13.79
C GLN A 63 18.60 -14.57 14.13
N GLU A 64 17.72 -15.47 13.68
CA GLU A 64 17.88 -16.92 13.89
C GLU A 64 18.92 -17.53 12.95
N SER A 65 18.91 -17.17 11.66
CA SER A 65 19.75 -17.77 10.62
C SER A 65 21.13 -17.12 10.48
N SER A 66 21.24 -15.82 10.72
CA SER A 66 22.46 -15.03 10.48
C SER A 66 22.57 -13.86 11.47
N PRO A 67 22.73 -14.11 12.79
CA PRO A 67 22.65 -13.09 13.85
C PRO A 67 23.73 -12.00 13.76
N GLY A 68 24.84 -12.26 13.09
CA GLY A 68 25.94 -11.32 12.88
C GLY A 68 25.87 -10.53 11.58
N SER A 69 24.84 -10.72 10.74
CA SER A 69 24.66 -9.96 9.51
C SER A 69 24.41 -8.47 9.81
N LEU A 70 25.00 -7.59 9.01
CA LEU A 70 24.80 -6.15 9.13
C LEU A 70 23.87 -5.65 8.02
N SER A 71 22.92 -4.81 8.39
CA SER A 71 22.15 -4.03 7.43
C SER A 71 23.00 -2.92 6.79
N PRO A 72 22.57 -2.30 5.70
CA PRO A 72 23.31 -1.23 5.01
C PRO A 72 23.67 -0.04 5.92
N ASP A 73 22.91 0.22 6.97
CA ASP A 73 23.16 1.23 7.99
C ASP A 73 24.05 0.75 9.15
N GLY A 74 24.52 -0.51 9.11
CA GLY A 74 25.49 -1.09 10.04
C GLY A 74 24.88 -1.75 11.28
N LEU A 75 23.57 -1.84 11.42
CA LEU A 75 22.92 -2.49 12.58
C LEU A 75 22.79 -4.01 12.40
N THR A 76 23.01 -4.75 13.47
CA THR A 76 22.68 -6.17 13.56
C THR A 76 21.14 -6.39 13.63
N PRO A 77 20.62 -7.59 13.30
CA PRO A 77 19.19 -7.87 13.47
C PRO A 77 18.66 -7.61 14.87
N ARG A 78 19.46 -7.91 15.90
CA ARG A 78 19.10 -7.67 17.31
C ARG A 78 18.95 -6.17 17.60
N GLU A 79 19.89 -5.35 17.17
CA GLU A 79 19.86 -3.90 17.37
C GLU A 79 18.68 -3.28 16.61
N GLN A 80 18.42 -3.74 15.38
CA GLN A 80 17.25 -3.31 14.61
C GLN A 80 15.94 -3.63 15.33
N LEU A 81 15.76 -4.87 15.84
CA LEU A 81 14.56 -5.28 16.56
C LEU A 81 14.35 -4.46 17.84
N ALA A 82 15.41 -4.15 18.57
CA ALA A 82 15.33 -3.31 19.77
C ALA A 82 14.85 -1.88 19.43
N ALA A 83 15.46 -1.25 18.42
CA ALA A 83 15.08 0.09 17.98
C ALA A 83 13.65 0.12 17.39
N ILE A 84 13.27 -0.89 16.62
CA ILE A 84 11.92 -1.05 16.08
C ILE A 84 10.91 -1.16 17.22
N HIS A 85 11.18 -1.98 18.23
CA HIS A 85 10.29 -2.20 19.35
C HIS A 85 10.02 -0.90 20.11
N GLU A 86 11.08 -0.16 20.48
CA GLU A 86 10.96 1.12 21.16
C GLU A 86 10.09 2.10 20.36
N ARG A 87 10.40 2.27 19.07
CA ARG A 87 9.66 3.21 18.21
C ARG A 87 8.21 2.78 17.94
N ALA A 88 7.98 1.47 17.76
CA ALA A 88 6.64 0.94 17.53
C ALA A 88 5.74 1.06 18.77
N GLN A 89 6.28 0.88 19.98
CA GLN A 89 5.53 1.12 21.22
C GLN A 89 5.08 2.58 21.34
N GLN A 90 5.96 3.53 21.04
CA GLN A 90 5.62 4.96 21.03
C GLN A 90 4.49 5.24 20.04
N LEU A 91 4.62 4.73 18.80
CA LEU A 91 3.60 4.91 17.76
C LEU A 91 2.24 4.30 18.17
N VAL A 92 2.22 3.12 18.77
CA VAL A 92 0.99 2.49 19.30
C VAL A 92 0.36 3.35 20.39
N ALA A 93 1.14 3.84 21.35
CA ALA A 93 0.64 4.72 22.41
C ALA A 93 0.00 5.99 21.80
N GLU A 94 0.65 6.63 20.84
CA GLU A 94 0.12 7.81 20.14
C GLU A 94 -1.15 7.51 19.34
N GLN A 95 -1.28 6.33 18.72
CA GLN A 95 -2.51 5.90 18.03
C GLN A 95 -3.70 5.83 19.00
N TYR A 96 -3.52 5.21 20.17
CA TYR A 96 -4.57 5.09 21.18
C TYR A 96 -4.89 6.41 21.87
N GLU A 97 -3.88 7.25 22.07
CA GLU A 97 -4.08 8.62 22.56
C GLU A 97 -4.90 9.45 21.57
N CYS A 98 -4.56 9.38 20.27
CA CYS A 98 -5.32 10.04 19.20
C CYS A 98 -6.79 9.60 19.20
N LEU A 99 -7.06 8.28 19.33
CA LEU A 99 -8.42 7.77 19.41
C LEU A 99 -9.15 8.33 20.62
N SER A 100 -8.59 8.15 21.83
CA SER A 100 -9.29 8.40 23.09
C SER A 100 -9.45 9.89 23.40
N LYS A 101 -8.40 10.68 23.17
CA LYS A 101 -8.40 12.12 23.53
C LYS A 101 -8.91 13.05 22.43
N HIS A 102 -8.83 12.63 21.15
CA HIS A 102 -9.18 13.50 20.04
C HIS A 102 -10.37 13.01 19.23
N LEU A 103 -10.35 11.73 18.74
CA LEU A 103 -11.36 11.27 17.79
C LEU A 103 -12.68 10.91 18.45
N LEU A 104 -12.68 10.14 19.55
CA LEU A 104 -13.93 9.77 20.23
C LEU A 104 -14.71 10.98 20.78
N PRO A 105 -14.08 11.98 21.42
CA PRO A 105 -14.76 13.21 21.81
C PRO A 105 -15.33 14.00 20.63
N ALA A 106 -14.57 14.13 19.53
CA ALA A 106 -15.03 14.83 18.33
C ALA A 106 -16.20 14.11 17.64
N LEU A 107 -16.16 12.78 17.54
CA LEU A 107 -17.27 11.97 17.02
C LEU A 107 -18.53 12.16 17.86
N ARG A 108 -18.41 12.15 19.19
CA ARG A 108 -19.53 12.40 20.10
C ARG A 108 -20.13 13.79 19.88
N THR A 109 -19.31 14.82 19.74
CA THR A 109 -19.76 16.18 19.43
C THR A 109 -20.48 16.25 18.08
N ALA A 110 -20.09 15.43 17.11
CA ALA A 110 -20.73 15.31 15.81
C ALA A 110 -22.01 14.43 15.82
N GLY A 111 -22.48 13.95 16.98
CA GLY A 111 -23.66 13.09 17.12
C GLY A 111 -23.40 11.62 16.78
N ILE A 112 -22.15 11.18 16.75
CA ILE A 112 -21.74 9.79 16.51
C ILE A 112 -21.15 9.24 17.81
N ARG A 113 -21.83 8.28 18.44
CA ARG A 113 -21.43 7.78 19.74
C ARG A 113 -21.05 6.31 19.69
N LEU A 114 -19.78 6.02 19.87
CA LEU A 114 -19.31 4.66 20.17
C LEU A 114 -19.52 4.39 21.66
N MET A 115 -20.50 3.54 21.97
CA MET A 115 -20.96 3.30 23.34
C MET A 115 -20.13 2.22 24.05
N PRO A 116 -19.39 2.57 25.11
CA PRO A 116 -18.76 1.55 25.96
C PRO A 116 -19.84 0.85 26.79
N ARG A 117 -19.56 -0.38 27.20
CA ARG A 117 -20.49 -1.23 28.01
C ARG A 117 -21.05 -0.50 29.25
N SER A 118 -20.24 0.33 29.89
CA SER A 118 -20.65 1.11 31.09
C SER A 118 -21.74 2.16 30.81
N SER A 119 -21.97 2.53 29.56
CA SER A 119 -22.97 3.53 29.17
C SER A 119 -24.25 2.95 28.62
N TRP A 120 -24.43 1.62 28.63
CA TRP A 120 -25.64 0.97 28.16
C TRP A 120 -26.76 1.09 29.19
N ASP A 121 -27.88 1.70 28.81
CA ASP A 121 -29.12 1.69 29.56
C ASP A 121 -29.87 0.34 29.42
N GLU A 122 -30.96 0.15 30.15
CA GLU A 122 -31.73 -1.09 30.16
C GLU A 122 -32.24 -1.46 28.76
N ALA A 123 -32.80 -0.50 28.03
CA ALA A 123 -33.34 -0.73 26.69
C ALA A 123 -32.24 -1.15 25.69
N THR A 124 -31.06 -0.52 25.79
CA THR A 124 -29.88 -0.91 25.00
C THR A 124 -29.43 -2.33 25.34
N ARG A 125 -29.38 -2.68 26.62
CA ARG A 125 -29.00 -4.03 27.05
C ARG A 125 -29.96 -5.10 26.58
N GLU A 126 -31.27 -4.85 26.67
CA GLU A 126 -32.29 -5.78 26.17
C GLU A 126 -32.22 -5.97 24.67
N TRP A 127 -31.96 -4.88 23.89
CA TRP A 127 -31.79 -4.98 22.46
C TRP A 127 -30.55 -5.77 22.10
N LEU A 128 -29.44 -5.49 22.76
CA LEU A 128 -28.16 -6.18 22.54
C LEU A 128 -28.24 -7.65 23.01
N ALA A 129 -28.98 -7.97 24.04
CA ALA A 129 -29.22 -9.35 24.46
C ALA A 129 -29.92 -10.16 23.37
N ARG A 130 -30.97 -9.60 22.77
CA ARG A 130 -31.66 -10.23 21.64
C ARG A 130 -30.76 -10.35 20.41
N TYR A 131 -29.95 -9.32 20.12
CA TYR A 131 -28.99 -9.36 19.03
C TYR A 131 -27.94 -10.46 19.26
N PHE A 132 -27.42 -10.57 20.50
CA PHE A 132 -26.46 -11.61 20.87
C PHE A 132 -27.08 -13.00 20.68
N GLU A 133 -28.25 -13.24 21.19
CA GLU A 133 -28.96 -14.53 21.12
C GLU A 133 -29.23 -14.99 19.68
N ASN A 134 -29.67 -14.06 18.81
CA ASN A 134 -30.07 -14.40 17.45
C ASN A 134 -28.94 -14.42 16.44
N GLU A 135 -27.92 -13.54 16.60
CA GLU A 135 -26.91 -13.30 15.56
C GLU A 135 -25.48 -13.71 15.99
N VAL A 136 -25.18 -13.66 17.30
CA VAL A 136 -23.80 -13.82 17.78
C VAL A 136 -23.58 -15.18 18.43
N GLU A 137 -24.41 -15.55 19.40
CA GLU A 137 -24.31 -16.80 20.18
C GLU A 137 -24.29 -18.05 19.27
N PRO A 138 -25.14 -18.18 18.23
CA PRO A 138 -25.17 -19.38 17.38
C PRO A 138 -23.86 -19.65 16.59
N VAL A 139 -23.02 -18.64 16.44
CA VAL A 139 -21.75 -18.74 15.68
C VAL A 139 -20.51 -18.72 16.59
N LEU A 140 -20.68 -18.58 17.90
CA LEU A 140 -19.58 -18.65 18.87
C LEU A 140 -19.33 -20.10 19.31
N THR A 141 -18.05 -20.44 19.41
CA THR A 141 -17.62 -21.75 19.94
C THR A 141 -16.57 -21.53 21.01
N PRO A 142 -16.93 -21.64 22.29
CA PRO A 142 -15.96 -21.64 23.37
C PRO A 142 -15.05 -22.88 23.30
N LEU A 143 -13.75 -22.69 23.43
CA LEU A 143 -12.75 -23.75 23.41
C LEU A 143 -12.09 -23.83 24.79
N ALA A 144 -12.50 -24.82 25.61
CA ALA A 144 -11.86 -25.07 26.88
C ALA A 144 -10.41 -25.50 26.69
N LEU A 145 -9.50 -24.92 27.49
CA LEU A 145 -8.08 -25.25 27.46
C LEU A 145 -7.82 -26.39 28.44
N ASP A 146 -7.37 -27.52 27.93
CA ASP A 146 -7.00 -28.70 28.68
C ASP A 146 -5.49 -28.94 28.49
N PRO A 147 -4.70 -29.10 29.59
CA PRO A 147 -3.25 -29.35 29.45
C PRO A 147 -2.89 -30.59 28.63
N SER A 148 -3.82 -31.53 28.49
CA SER A 148 -3.64 -32.74 27.66
C SER A 148 -3.88 -32.52 26.17
N ARG A 149 -4.36 -31.35 25.78
CA ARG A 149 -4.69 -31.01 24.40
C ARG A 149 -3.81 -29.88 23.86
N PRO A 150 -3.50 -29.89 22.57
CA PRO A 150 -2.77 -28.77 21.95
C PRO A 150 -3.58 -27.47 22.05
N PHE A 151 -2.88 -26.36 22.24
CA PHE A 151 -3.50 -25.03 22.25
C PHE A 151 -4.22 -24.76 20.91
N PRO A 152 -5.41 -24.13 20.90
CA PRO A 152 -6.17 -23.87 19.70
C PRO A 152 -5.37 -23.04 18.68
N ARG A 153 -5.48 -23.38 17.40
CA ARG A 153 -4.85 -22.63 16.33
C ARG A 153 -5.53 -21.27 16.12
N ILE A 154 -4.92 -20.22 16.64
CA ILE A 154 -5.40 -18.85 16.50
C ILE A 154 -4.96 -18.27 15.15
N GLN A 155 -5.93 -17.80 14.37
CA GLN A 155 -5.67 -17.22 13.06
C GLN A 155 -5.00 -15.86 13.16
N ASN A 156 -4.16 -15.53 12.17
CA ASN A 156 -3.51 -14.23 12.04
C ASN A 156 -4.51 -13.06 12.13
N LYS A 157 -4.24 -12.10 12.99
CA LYS A 157 -5.04 -10.87 13.25
C LYS A 157 -6.50 -11.11 13.62
N SER A 158 -6.87 -12.31 14.07
CA SER A 158 -8.20 -12.55 14.64
C SER A 158 -8.30 -11.96 16.03
N LEU A 159 -9.48 -11.43 16.39
CA LEU A 159 -9.79 -11.01 17.74
C LEU A 159 -10.28 -12.22 18.52
N ASN A 160 -9.70 -12.43 19.70
CA ASN A 160 -10.01 -13.53 20.58
C ASN A 160 -10.16 -13.04 22.01
N PHE A 161 -10.85 -13.82 22.81
CA PHE A 161 -10.97 -13.62 24.26
C PHE A 161 -10.33 -14.79 24.97
N VAL A 162 -9.52 -14.51 25.96
CA VAL A 162 -9.14 -15.48 26.98
C VAL A 162 -10.06 -15.28 28.17
N VAL A 163 -10.69 -16.36 28.59
CA VAL A 163 -11.67 -16.38 29.70
C VAL A 163 -11.08 -17.20 30.82
N SER A 164 -10.90 -16.61 31.98
CA SER A 164 -10.52 -17.34 33.21
C SER A 164 -11.78 -17.84 33.91
N LEU A 165 -11.78 -19.13 34.24
CA LEU A 165 -12.95 -19.85 34.71
C LEU A 165 -12.66 -20.53 36.06
N GLU A 166 -13.71 -20.73 36.86
CA GLU A 166 -13.71 -21.54 38.05
C GLU A 166 -14.95 -22.44 38.08
N GLY A 167 -14.76 -23.72 38.30
CA GLY A 167 -15.81 -24.71 38.34
C GLY A 167 -15.50 -25.94 37.50
N GLU A 168 -16.44 -26.87 37.45
CA GLU A 168 -16.35 -28.11 36.70
C GLU A 168 -17.23 -28.04 35.45
N ASP A 169 -16.76 -28.63 34.35
CA ASP A 169 -17.57 -28.82 33.15
C ASP A 169 -18.65 -29.92 33.35
N ALA A 170 -19.49 -30.13 32.35
CA ALA A 170 -20.57 -31.12 32.38
C ALA A 170 -20.08 -32.58 32.63
N TYR A 171 -18.77 -32.81 32.52
CA TYR A 171 -18.13 -34.12 32.77
C TYR A 171 -17.36 -34.18 34.11
N GLY A 172 -17.49 -33.15 34.94
CA GLY A 172 -16.81 -33.08 36.26
C GLY A 172 -15.31 -32.77 36.15
N ARG A 173 -14.86 -32.11 35.07
CA ARG A 173 -13.46 -31.74 34.92
C ARG A 173 -13.30 -30.26 35.25
N GLU A 174 -12.28 -29.94 36.05
CA GLU A 174 -11.92 -28.54 36.30
C GLU A 174 -11.45 -27.85 35.00
N ALA A 175 -12.08 -26.76 34.64
CA ALA A 175 -11.66 -25.90 33.57
C ALA A 175 -11.25 -24.55 34.11
N THR A 176 -9.99 -24.18 33.91
CA THR A 176 -9.44 -22.93 34.43
C THR A 176 -9.39 -21.82 33.39
N ARG A 177 -9.36 -22.15 32.12
CA ARG A 177 -9.30 -21.19 31.01
C ARG A 177 -10.01 -21.70 29.77
N ALA A 178 -10.57 -20.74 28.97
CA ALA A 178 -11.13 -21.00 27.67
C ALA A 178 -10.73 -19.90 26.70
N ILE A 179 -10.78 -20.21 25.38
CA ILE A 179 -10.63 -19.24 24.30
C ILE A 179 -11.97 -19.11 23.60
N VAL A 180 -12.41 -17.86 23.34
CA VAL A 180 -13.56 -17.56 22.50
C VAL A 180 -13.07 -16.69 21.33
N GLN A 181 -13.24 -17.17 20.11
CA GLN A 181 -12.85 -16.45 18.92
C GLN A 181 -14.00 -15.60 18.40
N ALA A 182 -13.79 -14.29 18.20
CA ALA A 182 -14.78 -13.42 17.59
C ALA A 182 -14.99 -13.80 16.11
N PRO A 183 -16.23 -14.09 15.67
CA PRO A 183 -16.51 -14.53 14.30
C PRO A 183 -16.12 -13.46 13.27
N ARG A 184 -15.49 -13.87 12.17
CA ARG A 184 -15.12 -12.95 11.09
C ARG A 184 -16.31 -12.58 10.19
N SER A 185 -17.32 -13.42 10.16
CA SER A 185 -18.55 -13.23 9.38
C SER A 185 -19.44 -12.10 9.90
N LEU A 186 -19.33 -11.78 11.21
CA LEU A 186 -20.14 -10.72 11.81
C LEU A 186 -19.48 -9.34 11.71
N PRO A 187 -20.30 -8.27 11.59
CA PRO A 187 -19.81 -6.89 11.58
C PRO A 187 -19.12 -6.55 12.91
N ARG A 188 -18.01 -5.83 12.85
CA ARG A 188 -17.26 -5.42 14.06
C ARG A 188 -17.88 -4.24 14.79
N ILE A 189 -18.67 -3.45 14.07
CA ILE A 189 -19.46 -2.32 14.59
C ILE A 189 -20.92 -2.65 14.35
N VAL A 190 -21.71 -2.57 15.39
CA VAL A 190 -23.15 -2.79 15.39
C VAL A 190 -23.84 -1.45 15.60
N SER A 191 -24.72 -1.06 14.66
CA SER A 191 -25.54 0.14 14.79
C SER A 191 -26.77 -0.17 15.63
N LEU A 192 -27.00 0.62 16.66
CA LEU A 192 -28.24 0.57 17.42
C LEU A 192 -29.35 1.32 16.69
N PRO A 193 -30.62 1.03 16.99
CA PRO A 193 -31.73 1.85 16.49
C PRO A 193 -31.54 3.32 16.85
N VAL A 194 -31.83 4.20 15.89
CA VAL A 194 -31.71 5.65 16.09
C VAL A 194 -32.68 6.08 17.19
N GLY A 195 -32.16 6.74 18.23
CA GLY A 195 -32.97 7.30 19.30
C GLY A 195 -33.75 8.55 18.86
N GLN A 196 -34.66 9.04 19.74
CA GLN A 196 -35.42 10.27 19.49
C GLN A 196 -34.51 11.53 19.40
N ASP A 197 -33.27 11.45 19.91
CA ASP A 197 -32.27 12.50 19.89
C ASP A 197 -31.53 12.62 18.55
N GLY A 198 -31.75 11.66 17.62
CA GLY A 198 -31.08 11.61 16.33
C GLY A 198 -29.60 11.20 16.38
N GLU A 199 -29.08 10.83 17.57
CA GLU A 199 -27.70 10.34 17.69
C GLU A 199 -27.52 8.99 17.01
N GLN A 200 -26.40 8.85 16.29
CA GLN A 200 -25.94 7.59 15.72
C GLN A 200 -25.17 6.81 16.80
N ARG A 201 -25.81 5.79 17.36
CA ARG A 201 -25.24 4.96 18.44
C ARG A 201 -24.65 3.69 17.87
N LEU A 202 -23.37 3.47 18.15
CA LEU A 202 -22.59 2.34 17.66
C LEU A 202 -22.02 1.56 18.84
N VAL A 203 -21.97 0.23 18.70
CA VAL A 203 -21.39 -0.67 19.70
C VAL A 203 -20.39 -1.60 19.03
N LEU A 204 -19.26 -1.85 19.72
CA LEU A 204 -18.28 -2.85 19.28
C LEU A 204 -18.83 -4.25 19.51
N LEU A 205 -18.69 -5.14 18.53
CA LEU A 205 -19.03 -6.56 18.69
C LEU A 205 -18.25 -7.19 19.86
N SER A 206 -17.00 -6.77 20.09
CA SER A 206 -16.20 -7.24 21.23
C SER A 206 -16.87 -6.93 22.57
N GLY A 207 -17.41 -5.72 22.72
CA GLY A 207 -18.13 -5.34 23.94
C GLY A 207 -19.43 -6.12 24.15
N ILE A 208 -20.13 -6.49 23.04
CA ILE A 208 -21.30 -7.36 23.09
C ILE A 208 -20.91 -8.76 23.56
N ILE A 209 -19.89 -9.36 22.95
CA ILE A 209 -19.40 -10.69 23.34
C ILE A 209 -18.98 -10.72 24.80
N GLU A 210 -18.22 -9.72 25.27
CA GLU A 210 -17.81 -9.63 26.69
C GLU A 210 -19.00 -9.50 27.64
N ALA A 211 -20.00 -8.72 27.28
CA ALA A 211 -21.16 -8.49 28.13
C ALA A 211 -21.99 -9.76 28.35
N PHE A 212 -22.12 -10.58 27.31
CA PHE A 212 -22.93 -11.78 27.31
C PHE A 212 -22.11 -13.08 27.38
N MET A 213 -20.80 -12.97 27.65
CA MET A 213 -19.89 -14.11 27.86
C MET A 213 -20.43 -15.16 28.87
N PRO A 214 -21.08 -14.76 29.98
CA PRO A 214 -21.63 -15.74 30.95
C PRO A 214 -22.65 -16.73 30.36
N ARG A 215 -23.35 -16.38 29.29
CA ARG A 215 -24.29 -17.30 28.59
C ARG A 215 -23.60 -18.48 27.92
N LEU A 216 -22.32 -18.31 27.57
CA LEU A 216 -21.52 -19.37 26.92
C LEU A 216 -20.94 -20.39 27.92
N PHE A 217 -20.97 -20.07 29.19
CA PHE A 217 -20.36 -20.87 30.28
C PHE A 217 -21.35 -21.11 31.41
N GLU A 218 -22.56 -21.59 31.07
CA GLU A 218 -23.59 -21.89 32.06
C GLU A 218 -23.08 -22.92 33.08
N GLY A 219 -23.26 -22.63 34.37
CA GLY A 219 -22.81 -23.47 35.46
C GLY A 219 -21.37 -23.23 35.93
N MET A 220 -20.61 -22.37 35.23
CA MET A 220 -19.24 -22.01 35.61
C MET A 220 -19.16 -20.53 36.04
N ARG A 221 -18.23 -20.22 36.93
CA ARG A 221 -17.96 -18.82 37.31
C ARG A 221 -16.87 -18.23 36.44
N ILE A 222 -17.17 -17.14 35.72
CA ILE A 222 -16.17 -16.36 35.02
C ILE A 222 -15.46 -15.46 36.02
N ILE A 223 -14.13 -15.53 36.05
CA ILE A 223 -13.26 -14.69 36.88
C ILE A 223 -12.96 -13.40 36.11
N ASP A 224 -12.45 -13.53 34.88
CA ASP A 224 -12.12 -12.41 34.01
C ASP A 224 -12.23 -12.79 32.53
N VAL A 225 -12.29 -11.74 31.67
CA VAL A 225 -12.34 -11.86 30.19
C VAL A 225 -11.44 -10.79 29.59
N HIS A 226 -10.44 -11.18 28.83
CA HIS A 226 -9.52 -10.23 28.19
C HIS A 226 -9.39 -10.48 26.70
N GLN A 227 -9.37 -9.38 25.93
CA GLN A 227 -9.14 -9.44 24.49
C GLN A 227 -7.66 -9.66 24.19
N PHE A 228 -7.40 -10.48 23.18
CA PHE A 228 -6.06 -10.59 22.62
C PHE A 228 -6.08 -10.79 21.10
N ARG A 229 -4.95 -10.46 20.47
CA ARG A 229 -4.72 -10.63 19.06
C ARG A 229 -3.28 -11.04 18.80
N VAL A 230 -3.05 -11.94 17.84
CA VAL A 230 -1.72 -12.36 17.42
C VAL A 230 -1.49 -11.92 15.98
N THR A 231 -0.38 -11.26 15.72
CA THR A 231 0.13 -10.99 14.37
C THR A 231 1.15 -12.06 14.01
N ARG A 232 1.01 -12.67 12.83
CA ARG A 232 1.85 -13.79 12.40
C ARG A 232 2.65 -13.41 11.16
N ASN A 233 3.77 -14.09 10.96
CA ASN A 233 4.48 -14.03 9.69
C ASN A 233 3.54 -14.43 8.54
N SER A 234 3.43 -13.56 7.57
CA SER A 234 2.56 -13.73 6.40
C SER A 234 3.36 -13.76 5.08
N ASP A 235 4.67 -13.85 5.14
CA ASP A 235 5.48 -14.02 3.94
C ASP A 235 5.34 -15.46 3.43
N LEU A 236 5.07 -15.59 2.13
CA LEU A 236 4.91 -16.89 1.48
C LEU A 236 6.28 -17.34 0.96
N PHE A 237 6.67 -18.55 1.34
CA PHE A 237 7.86 -19.20 0.83
C PHE A 237 7.42 -20.25 -0.21
N VAL A 238 7.46 -19.88 -1.50
CA VAL A 238 7.32 -20.82 -2.60
C VAL A 238 8.66 -20.87 -3.30
N ASP A 239 9.26 -22.05 -3.36
CA ASP A 239 10.42 -22.29 -4.21
C ASP A 239 9.92 -22.45 -5.65
N GLU A 240 10.18 -21.42 -6.46
CA GLU A 240 9.71 -21.37 -7.84
C GLU A 240 10.52 -22.24 -8.77
N GLU A 241 11.78 -22.52 -8.40
CA GLU A 241 12.65 -23.38 -9.21
C GLU A 241 12.32 -24.85 -9.03
N GLU A 242 11.78 -25.23 -7.86
CA GLU A 242 11.35 -26.60 -7.55
C GLU A 242 9.84 -26.83 -7.77
N ALA A 243 9.03 -25.78 -8.00
CA ALA A 243 7.60 -25.89 -8.18
C ALA A 243 7.23 -26.28 -9.62
N ASP A 244 6.73 -27.48 -9.84
CA ASP A 244 6.19 -27.91 -11.14
C ASP A 244 4.99 -27.05 -11.60
N ASP A 245 4.22 -26.52 -10.66
CA ASP A 245 3.07 -25.63 -10.88
C ASP A 245 3.02 -24.55 -9.80
N LEU A 246 3.47 -23.35 -10.14
CA LEU A 246 3.49 -22.19 -9.26
C LEU A 246 2.11 -21.87 -8.65
N ARG A 247 1.04 -22.05 -9.42
CA ARG A 247 -0.32 -21.78 -8.96
C ARG A 247 -0.73 -22.73 -7.83
N ARG A 248 -0.52 -24.06 -8.02
CA ARG A 248 -0.82 -25.06 -7.00
C ARG A 248 0.02 -24.89 -5.74
N ALA A 249 1.31 -24.57 -5.91
CA ALA A 249 2.19 -24.30 -4.79
C ALA A 249 1.70 -23.09 -3.97
N LEU A 250 1.27 -22.00 -4.63
CA LEU A 250 0.69 -20.84 -3.96
C LEU A 250 -0.64 -21.15 -3.25
N GLU A 251 -1.53 -21.93 -3.86
CA GLU A 251 -2.80 -22.35 -3.24
C GLU A 251 -2.57 -23.11 -1.93
N GLY A 252 -1.55 -23.97 -1.87
CA GLY A 252 -1.15 -24.71 -0.66
C GLY A 252 -0.63 -23.75 0.43
N GLU A 253 0.27 -22.84 0.08
CA GLU A 253 0.89 -21.89 1.01
C GLU A 253 -0.10 -20.85 1.53
N LEU A 254 -1.11 -20.44 0.74
CA LEU A 254 -2.15 -19.50 1.17
C LEU A 254 -2.93 -19.98 2.40
N GLN A 255 -3.13 -21.29 2.53
CA GLN A 255 -3.77 -21.87 3.73
C GLN A 255 -2.84 -21.79 4.94
N GLN A 256 -1.54 -22.07 4.76
CA GLN A 256 -0.54 -22.06 5.84
C GLN A 256 -0.27 -20.64 6.35
N ARG A 257 -0.37 -19.62 5.51
CA ARG A 257 -0.20 -18.22 5.86
C ARG A 257 -1.04 -17.76 7.06
N ARG A 258 -2.21 -18.35 7.25
CA ARG A 258 -3.09 -18.03 8.38
C ARG A 258 -2.49 -18.44 9.73
N TYR A 259 -1.48 -19.29 9.72
CA TYR A 259 -0.91 -19.97 10.89
C TYR A 259 0.63 -19.91 10.93
N GLY A 260 1.25 -18.97 10.25
CA GLY A 260 2.69 -18.74 10.33
C GLY A 260 3.17 -18.45 11.75
N SER A 261 4.48 -18.41 12.00
CA SER A 261 5.06 -18.11 13.30
C SER A 261 4.52 -16.79 13.86
N ALA A 262 4.26 -16.74 15.17
CA ALA A 262 3.77 -15.51 15.80
C ALA A 262 4.90 -14.47 15.90
N VAL A 263 4.57 -13.22 15.64
CA VAL A 263 5.53 -12.09 15.60
C VAL A 263 5.22 -11.07 16.67
N ARG A 264 3.93 -10.85 16.98
CA ARG A 264 3.47 -9.88 17.96
C ARG A 264 2.20 -10.39 18.66
N LEU A 265 2.14 -10.21 19.98
CA LEU A 265 0.94 -10.41 20.80
C LEU A 265 0.42 -9.04 21.27
N GLU A 266 -0.87 -8.80 21.10
CA GLU A 266 -1.56 -7.63 21.64
C GLU A 266 -2.62 -8.08 22.62
N THR A 267 -2.65 -7.46 23.81
CA THR A 267 -3.61 -7.72 24.88
C THR A 267 -4.15 -6.41 25.44
N THR A 268 -5.28 -6.45 26.14
CA THR A 268 -5.77 -5.27 26.85
C THR A 268 -4.90 -4.94 28.08
N THR A 269 -4.85 -3.65 28.45
CA THR A 269 -4.03 -3.15 29.57
C THR A 269 -4.44 -3.70 30.93
N ASP A 270 -5.68 -4.17 31.07
CA ASP A 270 -6.22 -4.78 32.25
C ASP A 270 -6.02 -6.32 32.31
N CYS A 271 -5.37 -6.90 31.29
CA CYS A 271 -5.07 -8.33 31.26
C CYS A 271 -4.01 -8.70 32.33
N PRO A 272 -4.28 -9.65 33.23
CA PRO A 272 -3.33 -10.08 34.28
C PRO A 272 -2.01 -10.59 33.69
N SER A 273 -0.91 -10.29 34.35
CA SER A 273 0.44 -10.63 33.88
C SER A 273 0.68 -12.15 33.73
N ASP A 274 0.03 -12.99 34.55
CA ASP A 274 0.09 -14.43 34.38
C ASP A 274 -0.64 -14.94 33.17
N VAL A 275 -1.77 -14.29 32.78
CA VAL A 275 -2.50 -14.58 31.54
C VAL A 275 -1.69 -14.12 30.31
N VAL A 276 -1.09 -12.93 30.38
CA VAL A 276 -0.19 -12.43 29.31
C VAL A 276 0.99 -13.38 29.11
N SER A 277 1.66 -13.77 30.20
CA SER A 277 2.79 -14.71 30.17
C SER A 277 2.39 -16.10 29.68
N PHE A 278 1.18 -16.55 30.03
CA PHE A 278 0.62 -17.79 29.48
C PHE A 278 0.45 -17.72 27.97
N LEU A 279 -0.20 -16.67 27.45
CA LEU A 279 -0.40 -16.49 26.01
C LEU A 279 0.94 -16.36 25.28
N ALA A 280 1.89 -15.58 25.81
CA ALA A 280 3.21 -15.39 25.22
C ALA A 280 3.95 -16.74 25.06
N ARG A 281 3.91 -17.61 26.10
CA ARG A 281 4.47 -18.97 26.02
C ARG A 281 3.78 -19.84 24.98
N GLN A 282 2.43 -19.78 24.87
CA GLN A 282 1.68 -20.58 23.88
C GLN A 282 2.01 -20.19 22.44
N PHE A 283 2.35 -18.93 22.22
CA PHE A 283 2.71 -18.42 20.88
C PHE A 283 4.22 -18.40 20.61
N GLY A 284 5.06 -18.73 21.61
CA GLY A 284 6.53 -18.64 21.46
C GLY A 284 7.01 -17.20 21.29
N ILE A 285 6.35 -16.23 21.92
CA ILE A 285 6.65 -14.79 21.83
C ILE A 285 7.41 -14.35 23.10
N GLY A 286 8.48 -13.56 22.91
CA GLY A 286 9.19 -12.92 24.00
C GLY A 286 8.47 -11.66 24.51
N ASP A 287 8.80 -11.22 25.72
CA ASP A 287 8.15 -10.07 26.39
C ASP A 287 8.25 -8.78 25.55
N VAL A 288 9.33 -8.61 24.80
CA VAL A 288 9.54 -7.44 23.91
C VAL A 288 8.52 -7.34 22.77
N ASP A 289 7.87 -8.43 22.41
CA ASP A 289 6.89 -8.51 21.34
C ASP A 289 5.44 -8.45 21.85
N VAL A 290 5.26 -8.22 23.14
CA VAL A 290 3.95 -8.06 23.77
C VAL A 290 3.59 -6.58 23.85
N TYR A 291 2.42 -6.22 23.32
CA TYR A 291 1.87 -4.87 23.30
C TYR A 291 0.57 -4.85 24.11
N THR A 292 0.58 -4.15 25.25
CA THR A 292 -0.62 -3.93 26.04
C THR A 292 -1.28 -2.61 25.64
N VAL A 293 -2.55 -2.68 25.24
CA VAL A 293 -3.28 -1.53 24.67
C VAL A 293 -4.64 -1.34 25.34
N PRO A 294 -5.17 -0.11 25.44
CA PRO A 294 -6.55 0.08 25.86
C PRO A 294 -7.52 -0.58 24.86
N PRO A 295 -8.70 -1.05 25.28
CA PRO A 295 -9.70 -1.53 24.34
C PRO A 295 -10.20 -0.40 23.42
N PRO A 296 -10.52 -0.72 22.13
CA PRO A 296 -10.52 -2.05 21.50
C PRO A 296 -9.13 -2.47 21.00
N VAL A 297 -8.82 -3.72 21.16
CA VAL A 297 -7.68 -4.32 20.44
C VAL A 297 -8.00 -4.33 18.94
N ASN A 298 -7.08 -3.88 18.08
CA ASN A 298 -7.27 -3.75 16.62
C ASN A 298 -8.08 -2.53 16.15
N LEU A 299 -7.43 -1.38 16.13
CA LEU A 299 -8.01 -0.10 15.69
C LEU A 299 -8.51 -0.11 14.23
N TYR A 300 -7.92 -0.93 13.36
CA TYR A 300 -8.36 -1.02 11.96
C TYR A 300 -9.86 -1.33 11.81
N ARG A 301 -10.46 -2.03 12.78
CA ARG A 301 -11.88 -2.40 12.75
C ARG A 301 -12.83 -1.20 12.86
N LEU A 302 -12.33 -0.07 13.37
CA LEU A 302 -13.08 1.19 13.40
C LEU A 302 -13.31 1.79 12.01
N SER A 303 -12.59 1.32 10.98
CA SER A 303 -12.78 1.76 9.60
C SER A 303 -14.22 1.55 9.10
N ALA A 304 -14.95 0.56 9.63
CA ALA A 304 -16.35 0.34 9.30
C ALA A 304 -17.25 1.54 9.62
N ILE A 305 -16.89 2.37 10.61
CA ILE A 305 -17.65 3.60 10.96
C ILE A 305 -17.70 4.53 9.76
N TYR A 306 -16.64 4.61 8.98
CA TYR A 306 -16.59 5.48 7.78
C TYR A 306 -17.71 5.14 6.77
N ASP A 307 -17.96 3.85 6.56
CA ASP A 307 -18.97 3.38 5.59
C ASP A 307 -20.38 3.40 6.19
N LEU A 308 -20.53 3.17 7.51
CA LEU A 308 -21.82 3.18 8.20
C LEU A 308 -22.41 4.58 8.36
N ILE A 309 -21.60 5.62 8.36
CA ILE A 309 -22.03 6.99 8.63
C ILE A 309 -22.18 7.78 7.32
N GLU A 310 -23.41 8.14 6.98
CA GLU A 310 -23.74 8.93 5.79
C GLU A 310 -23.72 10.45 6.11
N ARG A 311 -22.53 11.00 6.43
CA ARG A 311 -22.28 12.41 6.76
C ARG A 311 -21.21 12.97 5.82
N ALA A 312 -21.65 13.58 4.72
CA ALA A 312 -20.77 14.18 3.71
C ALA A 312 -19.90 15.34 4.25
N ASP A 313 -20.40 16.06 5.24
CA ASP A 313 -19.72 17.15 5.92
C ASP A 313 -18.50 16.69 6.78
N LEU A 314 -18.47 15.41 7.13
CA LEU A 314 -17.37 14.79 7.90
C LEU A 314 -16.37 14.02 7.02
N LYS A 315 -16.52 14.05 5.70
CA LYS A 315 -15.68 13.40 4.70
C LYS A 315 -15.10 14.44 3.73
N TYR A 316 -14.05 14.07 3.00
CA TYR A 316 -13.60 14.93 1.90
C TYR A 316 -14.71 15.14 0.88
N PRO A 317 -14.91 16.37 0.37
CA PRO A 317 -15.87 16.62 -0.70
C PRO A 317 -15.61 15.70 -1.90
N ALA A 318 -16.66 15.22 -2.54
CA ALA A 318 -16.51 14.39 -3.74
C ALA A 318 -15.71 15.17 -4.80
N PHE A 319 -14.71 14.50 -5.38
CA PHE A 319 -13.92 15.06 -6.47
C PHE A 319 -14.27 14.34 -7.76
N VAL A 320 -14.63 15.12 -8.78
CA VAL A 320 -14.93 14.61 -10.13
C VAL A 320 -13.69 14.89 -11.00
N PRO A 321 -12.96 13.85 -11.42
CA PRO A 321 -11.81 14.01 -12.29
C PRO A 321 -12.20 14.58 -13.66
N SER A 322 -11.36 15.46 -14.21
CA SER A 322 -11.57 15.99 -15.56
C SER A 322 -11.26 14.94 -16.64
N LEU A 323 -11.76 15.20 -17.85
CA LEU A 323 -11.35 14.49 -19.06
C LEU A 323 -10.53 15.46 -19.93
N PRO A 324 -9.47 14.99 -20.62
CA PRO A 324 -8.80 15.78 -21.64
C PRO A 324 -9.79 16.21 -22.73
N ARG A 325 -9.75 17.50 -23.14
CA ARG A 325 -10.67 18.03 -24.16
C ARG A 325 -10.68 17.23 -25.46
N ARG A 326 -9.51 16.74 -25.87
CA ARG A 326 -9.35 15.93 -27.08
C ARG A 326 -10.07 14.58 -27.07
N LEU A 327 -10.48 14.09 -25.91
CA LEU A 327 -11.25 12.87 -25.76
C LEU A 327 -12.78 13.13 -25.71
N ASN A 328 -13.20 14.40 -25.74
CA ASN A 328 -14.61 14.78 -25.82
C ASN A 328 -15.12 14.74 -27.28
N ASP A 329 -14.23 14.63 -28.26
CA ASP A 329 -14.61 14.50 -29.67
C ASP A 329 -14.96 13.03 -29.98
N GLU A 330 -15.97 12.80 -30.80
CA GLU A 330 -16.50 11.48 -31.18
C GLU A 330 -15.52 10.61 -32.03
N GLN A 331 -14.24 11.01 -32.14
CA GLN A 331 -13.26 10.38 -33.04
C GLN A 331 -12.68 9.05 -32.55
N GLY A 332 -12.94 8.66 -31.29
CA GLY A 332 -12.42 7.44 -30.65
C GLY A 332 -10.94 7.51 -30.23
N MET A 333 -10.55 6.59 -29.34
CA MET A 333 -9.23 6.54 -28.73
C MET A 333 -8.09 6.36 -29.74
N PHE A 334 -8.23 5.45 -30.71
CA PHE A 334 -7.17 5.19 -31.69
C PHE A 334 -6.89 6.40 -32.58
N SER A 335 -7.93 7.15 -32.95
CA SER A 335 -7.75 8.39 -33.75
C SER A 335 -7.03 9.46 -32.92
N ALA A 336 -7.44 9.66 -31.68
CA ALA A 336 -6.83 10.63 -30.77
C ALA A 336 -5.33 10.31 -30.51
N ILE A 337 -5.00 9.04 -30.26
CA ILE A 337 -3.61 8.60 -30.02
C ILE A 337 -2.76 8.74 -31.30
N ARG A 338 -3.33 8.46 -32.48
CA ARG A 338 -2.61 8.59 -33.75
C ARG A 338 -2.25 10.03 -34.05
N GLN A 339 -3.10 10.98 -33.71
CA GLN A 339 -2.82 12.40 -33.90
C GLN A 339 -1.70 12.90 -32.99
N SER A 340 -1.70 12.43 -31.71
CA SER A 340 -0.70 12.82 -30.73
C SER A 340 -0.81 11.92 -29.49
N ASP A 341 0.31 11.68 -28.81
CA ASP A 341 0.30 11.08 -27.49
C ASP A 341 -0.71 11.76 -26.56
N LEU A 342 -1.22 11.00 -25.59
CA LEU A 342 -2.09 11.50 -24.52
C LEU A 342 -1.45 11.14 -23.19
N LEU A 343 -1.22 12.14 -22.35
CA LEU A 343 -0.73 11.95 -20.99
C LEU A 343 -1.86 12.26 -20.01
N LEU A 344 -2.15 11.33 -19.11
CA LEU A 344 -3.12 11.47 -18.03
C LEU A 344 -2.40 11.53 -16.69
N HIS A 345 -2.91 12.35 -15.77
CA HIS A 345 -2.46 12.40 -14.38
C HIS A 345 -3.63 12.06 -13.45
N HIS A 346 -3.72 10.80 -13.00
CA HIS A 346 -4.69 10.36 -12.01
C HIS A 346 -4.29 10.86 -10.62
N PRO A 347 -5.24 11.09 -9.70
CA PRO A 347 -6.70 11.05 -9.83
C PRO A 347 -7.31 12.34 -10.39
N PHE A 348 -6.48 13.34 -10.74
CA PHE A 348 -6.93 14.65 -11.21
C PHE A 348 -7.64 14.56 -12.56
N GLN A 349 -7.20 13.61 -13.38
CA GLN A 349 -7.88 13.22 -14.62
C GLN A 349 -8.41 11.78 -14.51
N SER A 350 -9.54 11.55 -15.21
CA SER A 350 -10.28 10.28 -15.14
C SER A 350 -9.47 9.10 -15.65
N PHE A 351 -9.68 7.94 -15.03
CA PHE A 351 -9.19 6.65 -15.51
C PHE A 351 -10.06 6.04 -16.62
N ALA A 352 -11.27 6.61 -16.88
CA ALA A 352 -12.19 6.09 -17.88
C ALA A 352 -11.53 5.88 -19.26
N PRO A 353 -10.67 6.78 -19.78
CA PRO A 353 -10.03 6.58 -21.07
C PRO A 353 -9.20 5.29 -21.17
N VAL A 354 -8.66 4.78 -20.05
CA VAL A 354 -7.93 3.51 -20.04
C VAL A 354 -8.89 2.32 -20.25
N VAL A 355 -10.08 2.40 -19.65
CA VAL A 355 -11.13 1.40 -19.85
C VAL A 355 -11.69 1.48 -21.25
N ASP A 356 -11.93 2.70 -21.75
CA ASP A 356 -12.52 2.95 -23.08
C ASP A 356 -11.57 2.51 -24.20
N PHE A 357 -10.26 2.70 -24.04
CA PHE A 357 -9.24 2.18 -24.93
C PHE A 357 -9.34 0.66 -25.16
N LEU A 358 -9.56 -0.11 -24.08
CA LEU A 358 -9.71 -1.56 -24.19
C LEU A 358 -11.10 -1.97 -24.69
N ARG A 359 -12.16 -1.23 -24.33
CA ARG A 359 -13.52 -1.47 -24.83
C ARG A 359 -13.61 -1.21 -26.34
N GLU A 360 -13.03 -0.10 -26.80
CA GLU A 360 -12.93 0.20 -28.22
C GLU A 360 -12.13 -0.88 -28.93
N ALA A 361 -10.99 -1.33 -28.34
CA ALA A 361 -10.21 -2.42 -28.89
C ALA A 361 -11.00 -3.74 -28.99
N ALA A 362 -11.83 -4.04 -27.99
CA ALA A 362 -12.67 -5.25 -28.01
C ALA A 362 -13.72 -5.20 -29.12
N ALA A 363 -14.30 -4.04 -29.39
CA ALA A 363 -15.38 -3.85 -30.37
C ALA A 363 -14.88 -3.63 -31.82
N ASP A 364 -13.67 -3.12 -32.02
CA ASP A 364 -13.15 -2.78 -33.33
C ASP A 364 -12.72 -4.01 -34.14
N PRO A 365 -13.34 -4.30 -35.30
CA PRO A 365 -12.99 -5.48 -36.13
C PRO A 365 -11.58 -5.42 -36.72
N LYS A 366 -10.94 -4.25 -36.74
CA LYS A 366 -9.55 -4.09 -37.21
C LYS A 366 -8.51 -4.44 -36.16
N VAL A 367 -8.89 -4.57 -34.87
CA VAL A 367 -8.01 -5.02 -33.82
C VAL A 367 -7.78 -6.51 -33.94
N LEU A 368 -6.51 -6.92 -33.98
CA LEU A 368 -6.06 -8.28 -34.15
C LEU A 368 -5.69 -8.92 -32.79
N ALA A 369 -4.98 -8.15 -31.95
CA ALA A 369 -4.50 -8.66 -30.68
C ALA A 369 -4.49 -7.57 -29.58
N ILE A 370 -4.64 -8.02 -28.33
CA ILE A 370 -4.48 -7.20 -27.12
C ILE A 370 -3.53 -7.92 -26.19
N LYS A 371 -2.50 -7.22 -25.69
CA LYS A 371 -1.58 -7.73 -24.67
C LYS A 371 -1.60 -6.82 -23.47
N GLN A 372 -1.69 -7.39 -22.25
CA GLN A 372 -1.79 -6.60 -21.02
C GLN A 372 -1.12 -7.26 -19.83
N THR A 373 -0.43 -6.45 -19.01
CA THR A 373 0.04 -6.86 -17.69
C THR A 373 -1.02 -6.58 -16.65
N LEU A 374 -1.26 -7.50 -15.73
CA LEU A 374 -2.26 -7.38 -14.66
C LEU A 374 -1.60 -7.62 -13.30
N TYR A 375 -1.73 -6.63 -12.41
CA TYR A 375 -1.22 -6.65 -11.06
C TYR A 375 -2.24 -5.95 -10.15
N ARG A 376 -2.82 -6.67 -9.16
CA ARG A 376 -3.86 -6.13 -8.26
C ARG A 376 -5.07 -5.53 -9.00
N THR A 377 -5.59 -6.22 -9.98
CA THR A 377 -6.72 -5.71 -10.79
C THR A 377 -8.07 -6.09 -10.19
N GLY A 378 -8.17 -7.24 -9.52
CA GLY A 378 -9.41 -7.82 -9.02
C GLY A 378 -10.26 -8.45 -10.12
N ALA A 379 -11.01 -9.50 -9.78
CA ALA A 379 -11.84 -10.24 -10.75
C ALA A 379 -13.03 -9.42 -11.28
N ALA A 380 -13.59 -8.51 -10.48
CA ALA A 380 -14.69 -7.62 -10.85
C ALA A 380 -14.14 -6.27 -11.34
N SER A 381 -13.57 -6.24 -12.55
CA SER A 381 -12.92 -5.05 -13.12
C SER A 381 -13.37 -4.83 -14.55
N ALA A 382 -13.72 -3.59 -14.89
CA ALA A 382 -14.08 -3.20 -16.25
C ALA A 382 -12.94 -3.45 -17.28
N ILE A 383 -11.68 -3.48 -16.84
CA ILE A 383 -10.52 -3.89 -17.64
C ILE A 383 -10.63 -5.38 -17.99
N VAL A 384 -10.91 -6.23 -17.00
CA VAL A 384 -11.07 -7.67 -17.20
C VAL A 384 -12.26 -7.96 -18.10
N ASP A 385 -13.38 -7.29 -17.88
CA ASP A 385 -14.57 -7.45 -18.70
C ASP A 385 -14.31 -7.07 -20.17
N ALA A 386 -13.51 -6.03 -20.43
CA ALA A 386 -13.10 -5.66 -21.78
C ALA A 386 -12.19 -6.71 -22.43
N LEU A 387 -11.25 -7.31 -21.67
CA LEU A 387 -10.40 -8.38 -22.18
C LEU A 387 -11.19 -9.67 -22.49
N VAL A 388 -12.14 -10.04 -21.63
CA VAL A 388 -13.06 -11.15 -21.85
C VAL A 388 -13.91 -10.91 -23.11
N ALA A 389 -14.48 -9.69 -23.27
CA ALA A 389 -15.24 -9.34 -24.46
C ALA A 389 -14.39 -9.41 -25.73
N ALA A 390 -13.13 -8.99 -25.68
CA ALA A 390 -12.20 -9.09 -26.80
C ALA A 390 -11.90 -10.55 -27.18
N ALA A 391 -11.67 -11.43 -26.21
CA ALA A 391 -11.44 -12.85 -26.46
C ALA A 391 -12.69 -13.53 -27.07
N HIS A 392 -13.88 -13.25 -26.56
CA HIS A 392 -15.14 -13.73 -27.14
C HIS A 392 -15.40 -13.17 -28.55
N ALA A 393 -14.89 -11.98 -28.88
CA ALA A 393 -14.93 -11.40 -30.21
C ALA A 393 -13.88 -12.01 -31.18
N GLY A 394 -13.15 -13.04 -30.75
CA GLY A 394 -12.16 -13.76 -31.56
C GLY A 394 -10.82 -13.05 -31.72
N LYS A 395 -10.49 -12.09 -30.85
CA LYS A 395 -9.19 -11.42 -30.85
C LYS A 395 -8.18 -12.23 -30.06
N ASP A 396 -6.91 -12.15 -30.44
CA ASP A 396 -5.80 -12.77 -29.73
C ASP A 396 -5.51 -11.93 -28.45
N VAL A 397 -5.95 -12.42 -27.29
CA VAL A 397 -5.77 -11.75 -26.01
C VAL A 397 -4.69 -12.47 -25.19
N THR A 398 -3.62 -11.75 -24.84
CA THR A 398 -2.56 -12.22 -23.94
C THR A 398 -2.56 -11.43 -22.64
N ALA A 399 -2.77 -12.06 -21.52
CA ALA A 399 -2.72 -11.48 -20.19
C ALA A 399 -1.52 -12.02 -19.41
N VAL A 400 -0.62 -11.14 -18.97
CA VAL A 400 0.48 -11.50 -18.05
C VAL A 400 0.05 -11.12 -16.65
N ILE A 401 -0.22 -12.12 -15.81
CA ILE A 401 -0.75 -11.96 -14.45
C ILE A 401 0.34 -12.25 -13.42
N GLU A 402 0.57 -11.34 -12.49
CA GLU A 402 1.46 -11.56 -11.36
C GLU A 402 0.70 -12.24 -10.22
N LEU A 403 0.86 -13.55 -10.07
CA LEU A 403 0.19 -14.32 -9.01
C LEU A 403 0.64 -13.95 -7.60
N ARG A 404 1.89 -13.55 -7.42
CA ARG A 404 2.50 -13.20 -6.12
C ARG A 404 2.30 -11.74 -5.74
N ALA A 405 1.22 -11.11 -6.20
CA ALA A 405 0.82 -9.80 -5.71
C ALA A 405 0.34 -9.94 -4.26
N ARG A 406 1.19 -9.58 -3.31
CA ARG A 406 1.00 -9.81 -1.86
C ARG A 406 -0.39 -9.38 -1.39
N PHE A 407 -1.10 -10.31 -0.71
CA PHE A 407 -2.48 -10.23 -0.23
C PHE A 407 -3.58 -10.27 -1.32
N ASP A 408 -3.21 -10.27 -2.59
CA ASP A 408 -4.15 -10.38 -3.72
C ASP A 408 -3.97 -11.69 -4.51
N GLU A 409 -3.18 -12.64 -3.99
CA GLU A 409 -2.83 -13.89 -4.68
C GLU A 409 -4.09 -14.68 -5.09
N GLN A 410 -5.04 -14.86 -4.14
CA GLN A 410 -6.28 -15.56 -4.41
C GLN A 410 -7.12 -14.89 -5.50
N ALA A 411 -7.26 -13.55 -5.42
CA ALA A 411 -8.00 -12.79 -6.41
C ALA A 411 -7.35 -12.85 -7.80
N ASN A 412 -6.02 -12.95 -7.88
CA ASN A 412 -5.30 -13.07 -9.14
C ASN A 412 -5.41 -14.50 -9.74
N ILE A 413 -5.53 -15.53 -8.89
CA ILE A 413 -5.84 -16.89 -9.34
C ILE A 413 -7.24 -16.92 -9.98
N GLU A 414 -8.26 -16.41 -9.29
CA GLU A 414 -9.64 -16.32 -9.80
C GLU A 414 -9.73 -15.51 -11.09
N LEU A 415 -8.95 -14.42 -11.19
CA LEU A 415 -8.83 -13.61 -12.39
C LEU A 415 -8.27 -14.41 -13.56
N SER A 416 -7.25 -15.25 -13.30
CA SER A 416 -6.63 -16.07 -14.35
C SER A 416 -7.61 -17.09 -14.92
N ASP A 417 -8.42 -17.73 -14.05
CA ASP A 417 -9.44 -18.69 -14.47
C ASP A 417 -10.47 -18.03 -15.39
N LYS A 418 -11.01 -16.87 -14.97
CA LYS A 418 -11.98 -16.11 -15.77
C LYS A 418 -11.47 -15.77 -17.17
N LEU A 419 -10.19 -15.38 -17.29
CA LEU A 419 -9.60 -15.05 -18.59
C LEU A 419 -9.32 -16.28 -19.44
N GLN A 420 -8.84 -17.39 -18.84
CA GLN A 420 -8.62 -18.66 -19.54
C GLN A 420 -9.94 -19.25 -20.06
N GLU A 421 -10.99 -19.25 -19.26
CA GLU A 421 -12.34 -19.70 -19.65
C GLU A 421 -12.90 -18.90 -20.84
N ALA A 422 -12.54 -17.59 -20.92
CA ALA A 422 -12.91 -16.76 -22.06
C ALA A 422 -12.07 -17.01 -23.33
N GLY A 423 -11.03 -17.84 -23.26
CA GLY A 423 -10.14 -18.15 -24.37
C GLY A 423 -8.91 -17.25 -24.49
N ALA A 424 -8.58 -16.46 -23.47
CA ALA A 424 -7.35 -15.66 -23.46
C ALA A 424 -6.12 -16.51 -23.10
N HIS A 425 -4.97 -16.16 -23.65
CA HIS A 425 -3.67 -16.70 -23.25
C HIS A 425 -3.22 -16.05 -21.95
N VAL A 426 -3.17 -16.82 -20.88
CA VAL A 426 -2.73 -16.34 -19.56
C VAL A 426 -1.31 -16.83 -19.27
N MET A 427 -0.44 -15.90 -18.88
CA MET A 427 0.95 -16.14 -18.49
C MET A 427 1.19 -15.65 -17.06
N TYR A 428 1.97 -16.39 -16.28
CA TYR A 428 2.22 -16.10 -14.86
C TYR A 428 3.58 -15.42 -14.59
N GLY A 429 3.99 -14.58 -15.53
CA GLY A 429 5.26 -13.84 -15.41
C GLY A 429 6.49 -14.70 -15.69
N VAL A 430 7.62 -14.29 -15.12
CA VAL A 430 8.93 -14.93 -15.29
C VAL A 430 9.41 -15.49 -13.96
N VAL A 431 9.86 -16.73 -13.93
CA VAL A 431 10.42 -17.40 -12.75
C VAL A 431 11.57 -16.53 -12.15
N GLY A 432 11.56 -16.35 -10.84
CA GLY A 432 12.53 -15.53 -10.11
C GLY A 432 12.29 -14.02 -10.17
N TYR A 433 11.42 -13.52 -11.06
CA TYR A 433 11.15 -12.09 -11.23
C TYR A 433 9.65 -11.77 -11.14
N LYS A 434 9.30 -10.80 -10.30
CA LYS A 434 7.90 -10.32 -10.24
C LYS A 434 7.61 -9.33 -11.35
N THR A 435 6.54 -9.55 -12.12
CA THR A 435 6.09 -8.62 -13.15
C THR A 435 5.37 -7.43 -12.52
N HIS A 436 6.01 -6.26 -12.54
CA HIS A 436 5.46 -5.04 -11.96
C HIS A 436 5.27 -3.89 -12.97
N ALA A 437 5.71 -4.04 -14.22
CA ALA A 437 5.44 -3.12 -15.30
C ALA A 437 3.93 -3.01 -15.60
N LYS A 438 3.46 -1.80 -15.93
CA LYS A 438 2.06 -1.53 -16.27
C LYS A 438 1.97 -1.18 -17.73
N LEU A 439 1.68 -2.19 -18.55
CA LEU A 439 1.67 -2.10 -20.00
C LEU A 439 0.39 -2.68 -20.57
N ALA A 440 -0.19 -1.98 -21.55
CA ALA A 440 -1.21 -2.50 -22.45
C ALA A 440 -0.81 -2.18 -23.88
N MET A 441 -1.00 -3.13 -24.81
CA MET A 441 -0.72 -2.96 -26.22
C MET A 441 -1.88 -3.53 -27.05
N VAL A 442 -2.39 -2.72 -27.97
CA VAL A 442 -3.39 -3.10 -28.97
C VAL A 442 -2.73 -3.11 -30.33
N VAL A 443 -2.87 -4.24 -31.04
CA VAL A 443 -2.36 -4.42 -32.41
C VAL A 443 -3.53 -4.28 -33.39
N ARG A 444 -3.50 -3.25 -34.20
CA ARG A 444 -4.59 -2.87 -35.10
C ARG A 444 -4.14 -2.84 -36.57
N ARG A 445 -4.98 -3.32 -37.44
CA ARG A 445 -4.77 -3.24 -38.92
C ARG A 445 -5.22 -1.86 -39.43
N GLU A 446 -4.30 -1.10 -39.94
CA GLU A 446 -4.55 0.19 -40.56
C GLU A 446 -4.46 0.05 -42.09
N LYS A 447 -4.72 1.15 -42.80
CA LYS A 447 -4.58 1.21 -44.28
C LYS A 447 -3.13 0.98 -44.74
N GLU A 448 -2.17 1.44 -43.95
CA GLU A 448 -0.73 1.42 -44.23
C GLU A 448 -0.01 0.21 -43.63
N GLY A 449 -0.73 -0.73 -42.99
CA GLY A 449 -0.16 -1.89 -42.32
C GLY A 449 -0.65 -2.10 -40.90
N ILE A 450 0.13 -2.79 -40.12
CA ILE A 450 -0.16 -3.03 -38.69
C ILE A 450 0.43 -1.89 -37.85
N ARG A 451 -0.39 -1.32 -36.95
CA ARG A 451 0.03 -0.32 -36.00
C ARG A 451 -0.22 -0.82 -34.57
N ARG A 452 0.72 -0.51 -33.68
CA ARG A 452 0.61 -0.80 -32.26
C ARG A 452 0.25 0.48 -31.51
N TYR A 453 -0.76 0.38 -30.64
CA TYR A 453 -1.20 1.43 -29.75
C TYR A 453 -0.92 0.97 -28.33
N CYS A 454 -0.19 1.76 -27.56
CA CYS A 454 0.27 1.36 -26.24
C CYS A 454 -0.25 2.31 -25.16
N HIS A 455 -0.50 1.76 -23.99
CA HIS A 455 -0.63 2.50 -22.74
C HIS A 455 0.46 2.04 -21.77
N LEU A 456 1.19 3.00 -21.22
CA LEU A 456 2.23 2.78 -20.21
C LEU A 456 1.86 3.58 -18.96
N GLY A 457 1.90 2.94 -17.78
CA GLY A 457 1.49 3.59 -16.55
C GLY A 457 2.48 3.43 -15.40
N THR A 458 2.47 4.41 -14.47
CA THR A 458 3.17 4.28 -13.19
C THR A 458 2.34 3.48 -12.18
N GLY A 459 1.02 3.44 -12.35
CA GLY A 459 0.04 2.83 -11.47
C GLY A 459 -0.68 1.61 -12.03
N ASN A 460 -1.26 0.81 -11.14
CA ASN A 460 -1.96 -0.42 -11.51
C ASN A 460 -3.26 -0.15 -12.29
N TYR A 461 -3.66 -1.12 -13.11
CA TYR A 461 -4.92 -1.11 -13.85
C TYR A 461 -6.13 -1.42 -12.95
N HIS A 462 -6.43 -0.49 -12.03
CA HIS A 462 -7.51 -0.64 -11.06
C HIS A 462 -8.27 0.67 -10.88
N ALA A 463 -9.49 0.77 -11.40
CA ALA A 463 -10.29 2.00 -11.43
C ALA A 463 -10.54 2.61 -10.04
N ARG A 464 -10.69 1.79 -8.99
CA ARG A 464 -10.89 2.26 -7.62
C ARG A 464 -9.63 2.92 -7.06
N THR A 465 -8.46 2.33 -7.26
CA THR A 465 -7.19 2.91 -6.78
C THR A 465 -6.82 4.15 -7.58
N ALA A 466 -7.12 4.21 -8.88
CA ALA A 466 -6.88 5.38 -9.71
C ALA A 466 -7.67 6.64 -9.29
N ARG A 467 -8.69 6.50 -8.43
CA ARG A 467 -9.42 7.64 -7.81
C ARG A 467 -8.74 8.17 -6.55
N ALA A 468 -7.78 7.45 -6.00
CA ALA A 468 -7.15 7.77 -4.72
C ALA A 468 -5.63 7.88 -4.79
N TYR A 469 -4.99 7.38 -5.85
CA TYR A 469 -3.54 7.33 -6.04
C TYR A 469 -3.13 8.28 -7.14
N THR A 470 -2.04 9.02 -6.93
CA THR A 470 -1.45 9.85 -8.00
C THR A 470 -0.60 8.96 -8.90
N ASP A 471 -0.93 8.93 -10.20
CA ASP A 471 -0.21 8.16 -11.21
C ASP A 471 -0.28 8.83 -12.58
N TYR A 472 0.76 8.62 -13.40
CA TYR A 472 0.76 9.03 -14.80
C TYR A 472 0.47 7.84 -15.71
N GLY A 473 -0.30 8.09 -16.78
CA GLY A 473 -0.57 7.14 -17.86
C GLY A 473 -0.34 7.79 -19.22
N LEU A 474 0.50 7.18 -20.05
CA LEU A 474 0.83 7.64 -21.39
C LEU A 474 0.20 6.72 -22.43
N PHE A 475 -0.66 7.26 -23.29
CA PHE A 475 -1.06 6.61 -24.54
C PHE A 475 -0.19 7.07 -25.69
N THR A 476 0.32 6.15 -26.46
CA THR A 476 1.20 6.45 -27.61
C THR A 476 1.09 5.40 -28.70
N CYS A 477 1.38 5.79 -29.92
CA CYS A 477 1.66 4.89 -31.04
C CYS A 477 3.05 5.20 -31.67
N ASP A 478 3.94 5.83 -30.89
CA ASP A 478 5.35 6.03 -31.27
C ASP A 478 5.99 4.67 -31.58
N GLU A 479 6.65 4.55 -32.71
CA GLU A 479 7.14 3.28 -33.24
C GLU A 479 8.22 2.65 -32.35
N ASP A 480 9.16 3.46 -31.81
CA ASP A 480 10.24 2.96 -30.94
C ASP A 480 9.66 2.43 -29.62
N ILE A 481 8.78 3.23 -28.97
CA ILE A 481 8.13 2.84 -27.71
C ILE A 481 7.27 1.59 -27.94
N ALA A 482 6.50 1.57 -29.01
CA ALA A 482 5.61 0.45 -29.31
C ALA A 482 6.36 -0.83 -29.67
N GLN A 483 7.52 -0.72 -30.34
CA GLN A 483 8.41 -1.87 -30.58
C GLN A 483 8.99 -2.38 -29.26
N ASP A 484 9.48 -1.49 -28.39
CA ASP A 484 10.03 -1.87 -27.10
C ASP A 484 8.98 -2.54 -26.20
N VAL A 485 7.73 -2.03 -26.16
CA VAL A 485 6.63 -2.68 -25.44
C VAL A 485 6.36 -4.08 -25.99
N HIS A 486 6.43 -4.26 -27.32
CA HIS A 486 6.31 -5.58 -27.95
C HIS A 486 7.41 -6.53 -27.48
N GLU A 487 8.66 -6.07 -27.49
CA GLU A 487 9.82 -6.86 -27.03
C GLU A 487 9.68 -7.26 -25.55
N VAL A 488 9.21 -6.34 -24.69
CA VAL A 488 8.95 -6.65 -23.28
C VAL A 488 7.88 -7.75 -23.14
N PHE A 489 6.80 -7.70 -23.94
CA PHE A 489 5.81 -8.80 -23.94
C PHE A 489 6.39 -10.11 -24.44
N LEU A 490 7.27 -10.12 -25.43
CA LEU A 490 7.94 -11.35 -25.89
C LEU A 490 8.84 -11.94 -24.80
N GLN A 491 9.51 -11.11 -23.97
CA GLN A 491 10.28 -11.58 -22.82
C GLN A 491 9.37 -12.17 -21.72
N LEU A 492 8.24 -11.55 -21.46
CA LEU A 492 7.31 -11.98 -20.42
C LEU A 492 6.55 -13.28 -20.80
N THR A 493 6.44 -13.60 -22.09
CA THR A 493 5.66 -14.72 -22.59
C THR A 493 6.49 -15.84 -23.25
N GLY A 494 7.79 -15.65 -23.40
CA GLY A 494 8.63 -16.61 -24.11
C GLY A 494 10.10 -16.58 -23.69
N LEU A 495 10.89 -17.46 -24.26
CA LEU A 495 12.32 -17.61 -24.02
C LEU A 495 13.13 -16.71 -24.98
N SER A 496 12.73 -15.46 -25.18
CA SER A 496 13.47 -14.56 -26.05
C SER A 496 14.75 -14.04 -25.35
N ARG A 497 15.81 -13.80 -26.13
CA ARG A 497 17.01 -13.14 -25.63
C ARG A 497 16.66 -11.71 -25.20
N THR A 498 17.40 -11.16 -24.23
CA THR A 498 17.25 -9.77 -23.81
C THR A 498 17.48 -8.84 -25.00
N PRO A 499 16.45 -8.18 -25.57
CA PRO A 499 16.66 -7.23 -26.65
C PRO A 499 17.28 -5.95 -26.10
N ARG A 500 17.97 -5.24 -26.95
CA ARG A 500 18.33 -3.85 -26.66
C ARG A 500 17.12 -2.97 -26.97
N LEU A 501 16.53 -2.38 -25.93
CA LEU A 501 15.42 -1.45 -26.07
C LEU A 501 15.92 -0.10 -26.60
N ASN A 502 15.10 0.59 -27.40
CA ASN A 502 15.45 1.85 -28.06
C ASN A 502 15.08 3.07 -27.22
N ALA A 503 13.94 3.02 -26.54
CA ALA A 503 13.34 4.13 -25.80
C ALA A 503 13.11 3.80 -24.33
N LEU A 504 12.66 2.60 -24.01
CA LEU A 504 12.34 2.17 -22.65
C LEU A 504 13.59 1.74 -21.89
N LEU A 505 13.58 1.97 -20.57
CA LEU A 505 14.59 1.44 -19.66
C LEU A 505 13.93 0.36 -18.78
N GLN A 506 14.49 -0.85 -18.81
CA GLN A 506 13.90 -2.02 -18.16
C GLN A 506 14.75 -2.55 -17.03
N SER A 507 14.14 -2.90 -15.90
CA SER A 507 14.71 -3.78 -14.88
C SER A 507 14.39 -5.24 -15.21
N PRO A 508 15.32 -6.18 -14.89
CA PRO A 508 16.56 -6.01 -14.13
C PRO A 508 17.80 -5.66 -14.98
N PHE A 509 17.66 -5.25 -16.22
CA PHE A 509 18.75 -5.16 -17.18
C PHE A 509 19.46 -3.80 -17.16
N GLU A 510 18.79 -2.72 -17.64
CA GLU A 510 19.45 -1.44 -17.92
C GLU A 510 18.97 -0.28 -17.03
N LEU A 511 17.79 -0.36 -16.40
CA LEU A 511 17.19 0.78 -15.70
C LEU A 511 18.11 1.36 -14.63
N HIS A 512 18.65 0.53 -13.75
CA HIS A 512 19.57 0.98 -12.68
C HIS A 512 20.79 1.69 -13.25
N LYS A 513 21.52 1.04 -14.19
CA LYS A 513 22.70 1.60 -14.83
C LYS A 513 22.41 2.92 -15.55
N ALA A 514 21.29 3.01 -16.22
CA ALA A 514 20.88 4.23 -16.90
C ALA A 514 20.61 5.38 -15.92
N MET A 515 20.00 5.12 -14.78
CA MET A 515 19.80 6.15 -13.74
C MET A 515 21.12 6.63 -13.17
N LEU A 516 22.06 5.73 -12.86
CA LEU A 516 23.39 6.09 -12.39
C LEU A 516 24.14 6.94 -13.43
N ALA A 517 24.14 6.55 -14.70
CA ALA A 517 24.79 7.30 -15.77
C ALA A 517 24.20 8.71 -15.95
N LYS A 518 22.88 8.88 -15.74
CA LYS A 518 22.24 10.21 -15.77
C LYS A 518 22.67 11.09 -14.60
N LEU A 519 22.81 10.54 -13.40
CA LEU A 519 23.34 11.26 -12.23
C LEU A 519 24.81 11.66 -12.46
N GLU A 520 25.63 10.75 -12.99
CA GLU A 520 27.03 11.04 -13.33
C GLU A 520 27.13 12.17 -14.37
N ARG A 521 26.32 12.15 -15.42
CA ARG A 521 26.24 13.24 -16.41
C ARG A 521 25.89 14.58 -15.78
N GLU A 522 24.91 14.64 -14.89
CA GLU A 522 24.58 15.89 -14.19
C GLU A 522 25.75 16.35 -13.30
N ALA A 523 26.46 15.43 -12.66
CA ALA A 523 27.65 15.73 -11.86
C ALA A 523 28.78 16.31 -12.72
N GLU A 524 29.01 15.79 -13.92
CA GLU A 524 29.99 16.32 -14.87
C GLU A 524 29.61 17.71 -15.37
N LEU A 525 28.33 17.95 -15.65
CA LEU A 525 27.81 19.26 -16.02
C LEU A 525 28.02 20.28 -14.90
N ALA A 526 27.73 19.92 -13.66
CA ALA A 526 27.95 20.78 -12.51
C ALA A 526 29.43 21.12 -12.32
N LYS A 527 30.33 20.13 -12.43
CA LYS A 527 31.81 20.35 -12.39
C LYS A 527 32.28 21.30 -13.50
N ALA A 528 31.63 21.28 -14.65
CA ALA A 528 31.91 22.17 -15.77
C ALA A 528 31.30 23.57 -15.61
N GLY A 529 30.68 23.86 -14.45
CA GLY A 529 30.04 25.17 -14.16
C GLY A 529 28.71 25.38 -14.89
N LYS A 530 28.10 24.33 -15.44
CA LYS A 530 26.81 24.37 -16.09
C LYS A 530 25.67 24.15 -15.08
N PRO A 531 24.47 24.69 -15.33
CA PRO A 531 23.32 24.40 -14.49
C PRO A 531 23.00 22.89 -14.50
N ALA A 532 22.94 22.27 -13.32
CA ALA A 532 22.66 20.87 -13.14
C ALA A 532 21.63 20.67 -12.04
N ARG A 533 20.53 19.99 -12.35
CA ARG A 533 19.42 19.77 -11.43
C ARG A 533 18.78 18.41 -11.64
N VAL A 534 18.45 17.77 -10.55
CA VAL A 534 17.71 16.49 -10.50
C VAL A 534 16.49 16.64 -9.62
N ILE A 535 15.32 16.18 -10.08
CA ILE A 535 14.12 16.05 -9.26
C ILE A 535 13.64 14.62 -9.37
N LEU A 536 13.57 13.90 -8.25
CA LEU A 536 13.10 12.52 -8.21
C LEU A 536 11.87 12.42 -7.31
N LYS A 537 10.74 11.98 -7.87
CA LYS A 537 9.55 11.62 -7.11
C LYS A 537 9.40 10.11 -7.12
N MET A 538 9.23 9.51 -5.93
CA MET A 538 9.06 8.05 -5.75
C MET A 538 8.45 7.71 -4.39
N ASN A 539 8.12 6.43 -4.18
CA ASN A 539 7.59 6.00 -2.88
C ASN A 539 8.69 5.60 -1.90
N ALA A 540 9.81 5.06 -2.40
CA ALA A 540 10.92 4.61 -1.56
C ALA A 540 12.27 4.78 -2.24
N LEU A 541 13.26 5.22 -1.45
CA LEU A 541 14.66 5.38 -1.83
C LEU A 541 15.52 4.66 -0.79
N VAL A 542 16.01 3.46 -1.09
CA VAL A 542 16.77 2.61 -0.15
C VAL A 542 17.92 1.85 -0.78
N GLU A 543 18.08 1.88 -2.11
CA GLU A 543 19.14 1.18 -2.79
C GLU A 543 20.47 1.93 -2.59
N PRO A 544 21.53 1.26 -2.01
CA PRO A 544 22.73 1.94 -1.54
C PRO A 544 23.56 2.60 -2.64
N GLU A 545 23.72 1.96 -3.80
CA GLU A 545 24.54 2.48 -4.91
C GLU A 545 23.90 3.75 -5.49
N SER A 546 22.60 3.77 -5.65
CA SER A 546 21.84 4.96 -6.08
C SER A 546 21.96 6.11 -5.08
N ILE A 547 21.92 5.82 -3.76
CA ILE A 547 22.10 6.82 -2.72
C ILE A 547 23.53 7.38 -2.77
N ASN A 548 24.54 6.54 -2.94
CA ASN A 548 25.93 6.98 -3.10
C ASN A 548 26.11 7.84 -4.35
N ALA A 549 25.48 7.50 -5.47
CA ALA A 549 25.51 8.31 -6.69
C ALA A 549 24.88 9.70 -6.49
N LEU A 550 23.78 9.77 -5.72
CA LEU A 550 23.18 11.05 -5.33
C LEU A 550 24.11 11.89 -4.45
N TYR A 551 24.83 11.28 -3.52
CA TYR A 551 25.85 11.97 -2.71
C TYR A 551 26.98 12.51 -3.58
N GLN A 552 27.51 11.71 -4.50
CA GLN A 552 28.55 12.14 -5.44
C GLN A 552 28.07 13.31 -6.33
N ALA A 553 26.84 13.25 -6.82
CA ALA A 553 26.24 14.33 -7.59
C ALA A 553 26.08 15.62 -6.75
N SER A 554 25.67 15.50 -5.49
CA SER A 554 25.59 16.63 -4.55
C SER A 554 26.95 17.26 -4.32
N GLN A 555 27.98 16.45 -4.07
CA GLN A 555 29.36 16.91 -3.89
C GLN A 555 29.91 17.62 -5.15
N ALA A 556 29.45 17.22 -6.33
CA ALA A 556 29.79 17.86 -7.59
C ALA A 556 29.08 19.22 -7.80
N GLY A 557 28.07 19.57 -6.98
CA GLY A 557 27.32 20.82 -7.06
C GLY A 557 25.92 20.71 -7.66
N VAL A 558 25.45 19.49 -7.99
CA VAL A 558 24.10 19.25 -8.54
C VAL A 558 23.04 19.61 -7.49
N GLN A 559 22.03 20.37 -7.88
CA GLN A 559 20.86 20.65 -7.03
C GLN A 559 19.88 19.48 -7.11
N ILE A 560 19.60 18.83 -5.98
CA ILE A 560 18.81 17.60 -5.91
C ILE A 560 17.61 17.78 -5.01
N ASP A 561 16.42 17.66 -5.60
CA ASP A 561 15.14 17.69 -4.90
C ASP A 561 14.50 16.30 -4.93
N LEU A 562 14.29 15.69 -3.77
CA LEU A 562 13.70 14.36 -3.63
C LEU A 562 12.30 14.46 -3.00
N ILE A 563 11.29 13.92 -3.68
CA ILE A 563 9.92 13.81 -3.19
C ILE A 563 9.67 12.33 -2.90
N VAL A 564 9.97 11.89 -1.67
CA VAL A 564 9.89 10.49 -1.25
C VAL A 564 8.76 10.33 -0.25
N ARG A 565 7.65 9.75 -0.67
CA ARG A 565 6.46 9.61 0.17
C ARG A 565 6.70 8.78 1.43
N GLY A 566 7.33 7.63 1.29
CA GLY A 566 7.46 6.61 2.35
C GLY A 566 8.87 6.52 2.91
N VAL A 567 9.55 5.44 2.58
CA VAL A 567 10.88 5.11 3.11
C VAL A 567 11.99 5.85 2.38
N CYS A 568 12.83 6.53 3.15
CA CYS A 568 14.05 7.15 2.64
C CYS A 568 15.23 6.77 3.54
N ALA A 569 16.23 6.09 2.97
CA ALA A 569 17.46 5.76 3.69
C ALA A 569 18.57 6.81 3.47
N LEU A 570 18.39 7.78 2.57
CA LEU A 570 19.32 8.86 2.32
C LEU A 570 19.26 9.91 3.43
N ARG A 571 20.41 10.44 3.87
CA ARG A 571 20.53 11.57 4.80
C ARG A 571 20.80 12.87 4.03
N PRO A 572 19.85 13.81 3.99
CA PRO A 572 20.06 15.12 3.35
C PRO A 572 20.81 16.08 4.28
N GLY A 573 21.43 17.12 3.70
CA GLY A 573 22.01 18.22 4.46
C GLY A 573 23.20 17.85 5.36
N VAL A 574 23.88 16.74 5.09
CA VAL A 574 25.12 16.37 5.79
C VAL A 574 26.29 17.17 5.19
N PRO A 575 27.00 18.00 6.00
CA PRO A 575 28.08 18.86 5.50
C PRO A 575 29.15 18.07 4.72
N GLY A 576 29.48 18.54 3.51
CA GLY A 576 30.49 17.92 2.64
C GLY A 576 30.03 16.64 1.93
N ILE A 577 28.79 16.17 2.18
CA ILE A 577 28.25 14.95 1.56
C ILE A 577 26.97 15.25 0.77
N SER A 578 25.99 15.84 1.41
CA SER A 578 24.64 16.02 0.84
C SER A 578 24.10 17.45 1.03
N ASP A 579 24.98 18.44 1.01
CA ASP A 579 24.64 19.87 1.18
C ASP A 579 23.57 20.35 0.18
N ASN A 580 23.57 19.79 -1.03
CA ASN A 580 22.68 20.18 -2.12
C ASN A 580 21.46 19.26 -2.26
N ILE A 581 21.23 18.34 -1.32
CA ILE A 581 20.09 17.42 -1.33
C ILE A 581 19.00 17.89 -0.36
N ARG A 582 17.79 18.01 -0.85
CA ARG A 582 16.58 18.26 -0.06
C ARG A 582 15.61 17.11 -0.23
N VAL A 583 15.08 16.59 0.87
CA VAL A 583 14.10 15.50 0.86
C VAL A 583 12.80 15.96 1.49
N ARG A 584 11.70 15.69 0.83
CA ARG A 584 10.35 15.92 1.36
C ARG A 584 9.45 14.72 1.16
N SER A 585 8.47 14.60 2.05
CA SER A 585 7.38 13.62 1.97
C SER A 585 6.06 14.37 2.00
N ILE A 586 5.11 13.98 1.16
CA ILE A 586 3.75 14.52 1.15
C ILE A 586 2.78 13.38 1.48
N VAL A 587 1.98 13.60 2.51
CA VAL A 587 0.90 12.72 2.93
C VAL A 587 -0.36 13.57 3.03
N GLY A 588 -1.39 13.19 2.28
CA GLY A 588 -2.62 13.97 2.22
C GLY A 588 -3.80 13.13 1.73
N ARG A 589 -4.80 13.79 1.14
CA ARG A 589 -6.02 13.18 0.63
C ARG A 589 -5.76 12.03 -0.33
N PHE A 590 -4.83 12.22 -1.27
CA PHE A 590 -4.43 11.21 -2.25
C PHE A 590 -3.10 10.57 -1.86
N LEU A 591 -2.96 9.29 -2.17
CA LEU A 591 -1.70 8.59 -1.96
C LEU A 591 -0.74 8.95 -3.10
N GLU A 592 0.37 9.59 -2.74
CA GLU A 592 1.43 9.91 -3.69
C GLU A 592 2.12 8.62 -4.15
N HIS A 593 1.84 8.21 -5.39
CA HIS A 593 2.26 6.90 -5.91
C HIS A 593 3.11 6.96 -7.18
N SER A 594 2.99 8.02 -7.96
CA SER A 594 3.74 8.17 -9.20
C SER A 594 5.25 8.19 -8.98
N ARG A 595 6.01 7.63 -9.91
CA ARG A 595 7.47 7.74 -9.97
C ARG A 595 7.83 8.54 -11.21
N VAL A 596 8.54 9.65 -10.97
CA VAL A 596 8.95 10.59 -12.01
C VAL A 596 10.40 11.00 -11.76
N PHE A 597 11.22 10.90 -12.79
CA PHE A 597 12.65 11.21 -12.73
C PHE A 597 12.97 12.30 -13.75
N TYR A 598 13.36 13.46 -13.25
CA TYR A 598 13.74 14.64 -14.05
C TYR A 598 15.24 14.88 -13.94
N PHE A 599 15.89 15.07 -15.08
CA PHE A 599 17.29 15.46 -15.24
C PHE A 599 17.37 16.68 -16.14
N GLN A 600 18.11 17.72 -15.72
CA GLN A 600 18.17 18.99 -16.45
C GLN A 600 18.96 18.92 -17.76
N ASN A 601 20.03 18.11 -17.82
CA ASN A 601 20.78 17.75 -19.01
C ASN A 601 21.15 18.93 -19.89
N ASP A 602 21.87 19.93 -19.35
CA ASP A 602 22.32 21.12 -20.07
C ASP A 602 21.18 21.86 -20.84
N GLY A 603 19.99 21.92 -20.23
CA GLY A 603 18.79 22.56 -20.80
C GLY A 603 17.95 21.67 -21.74
N GLN A 604 18.43 20.47 -22.06
CA GLN A 604 17.68 19.45 -22.81
C GLN A 604 17.00 18.46 -21.85
N ALA A 605 16.12 18.97 -21.01
CA ALA A 605 15.53 18.20 -19.93
C ALA A 605 14.97 16.84 -20.36
N GLU A 606 15.35 15.82 -19.61
CA GLU A 606 14.82 14.46 -19.75
C GLU A 606 13.88 14.16 -18.59
N ILE A 607 12.70 13.60 -18.92
CA ILE A 607 11.74 13.15 -17.93
C ILE A 607 11.35 11.71 -18.24
N TYR A 608 11.42 10.87 -17.19
CA TYR A 608 10.95 9.49 -17.22
C TYR A 608 9.83 9.30 -16.20
N CYS A 609 8.74 8.66 -16.61
CA CYS A 609 7.77 8.08 -15.71
C CYS A 609 8.07 6.58 -15.53
N SER A 610 7.92 6.04 -14.32
CA SER A 610 8.34 4.67 -14.04
C SER A 610 7.38 3.90 -13.15
N SER A 611 7.40 2.58 -13.26
CA SER A 611 6.79 1.68 -12.28
C SER A 611 7.71 1.37 -11.09
N ALA A 612 9.01 1.68 -11.19
CA ALA A 612 10.05 1.35 -10.22
C ALA A 612 10.24 2.42 -9.14
N ASP A 613 10.31 2.00 -7.88
CA ASP A 613 10.99 2.74 -6.81
C ASP A 613 12.50 2.46 -6.86
N TRP A 614 13.31 3.29 -6.21
CA TRP A 614 14.76 3.07 -6.11
C TRP A 614 15.09 2.15 -4.93
N MET A 615 14.78 0.89 -5.16
CA MET A 615 14.95 -0.20 -4.21
C MET A 615 15.60 -1.39 -4.90
N ASP A 616 16.40 -2.14 -4.19
CA ASP A 616 17.08 -3.35 -4.63
C ASP A 616 16.15 -4.31 -5.38
N ARG A 617 14.99 -4.63 -4.78
CA ARG A 617 14.00 -5.52 -5.40
C ARG A 617 13.42 -4.98 -6.71
N ASN A 618 13.28 -3.65 -6.88
CA ASN A 618 12.74 -3.05 -8.10
C ASN A 618 13.79 -3.07 -9.21
N PHE A 619 15.04 -2.80 -8.87
CA PHE A 619 16.11 -2.79 -9.87
C PHE A 619 16.60 -4.17 -10.29
N PHE A 620 16.54 -5.19 -9.38
CA PHE A 620 17.23 -6.46 -9.62
C PHE A 620 16.34 -7.71 -9.56
N ARG A 621 15.13 -7.60 -9.02
CA ARG A 621 14.23 -8.77 -8.80
C ARG A 621 12.82 -8.58 -9.33
N ARG A 622 12.61 -7.57 -10.18
CA ARG A 622 11.32 -7.27 -10.80
C ARG A 622 11.49 -6.89 -12.25
N VAL A 623 10.45 -7.14 -13.04
CA VAL A 623 10.32 -6.53 -14.35
C VAL A 623 9.61 -5.20 -14.17
N GLU A 624 10.34 -4.11 -14.30
CA GLU A 624 9.88 -2.71 -14.20
C GLU A 624 10.23 -1.97 -15.48
N ILE A 625 9.49 -0.90 -15.77
CA ILE A 625 9.73 -0.05 -16.94
C ILE A 625 9.81 1.41 -16.50
N ALA A 626 10.77 2.14 -17.05
CA ALA A 626 10.75 3.59 -17.13
C ALA A 626 10.62 4.01 -18.60
N PHE A 627 9.66 4.89 -18.88
CA PHE A 627 9.36 5.38 -20.22
C PHE A 627 9.59 6.89 -20.33
N PRO A 628 10.23 7.36 -21.43
CA PRO A 628 10.54 8.75 -21.61
C PRO A 628 9.29 9.54 -22.01
N ILE A 629 9.19 10.77 -21.55
CA ILE A 629 8.19 11.75 -22.00
C ILE A 629 8.81 12.58 -23.13
N ARG A 630 8.52 12.20 -24.38
CA ARG A 630 9.17 12.79 -25.56
C ARG A 630 8.63 14.18 -25.90
N ARG A 631 7.32 14.44 -25.68
CA ARG A 631 6.70 15.72 -26.05
C ARG A 631 7.02 16.82 -25.06
N GLN A 632 7.51 17.96 -25.53
CA GLN A 632 7.87 19.11 -24.72
C GLN A 632 6.71 19.57 -23.83
N LYS A 633 5.51 19.73 -24.41
CA LYS A 633 4.31 20.11 -23.67
C LYS A 633 4.07 19.25 -22.41
N TYR A 634 4.25 17.94 -22.51
CA TYR A 634 4.06 17.03 -21.37
C TYR A 634 5.22 17.07 -20.38
N ARG A 635 6.46 17.30 -20.87
CA ARG A 635 7.60 17.57 -19.96
C ARG A 635 7.35 18.83 -19.14
N ASP A 636 6.88 19.90 -19.76
CA ASP A 636 6.56 21.16 -19.07
C ASP A 636 5.42 20.99 -18.07
N ASN A 637 4.41 20.19 -18.38
CA ASN A 637 3.30 19.87 -17.49
C ASN A 637 3.79 19.09 -16.24
N ILE A 638 4.57 18.04 -16.44
CA ILE A 638 5.12 17.24 -15.35
C ILE A 638 6.06 18.08 -14.49
N LEU A 639 6.90 18.91 -15.11
CA LEU A 639 7.81 19.79 -14.35
C LEU A 639 7.02 20.76 -13.46
N ARG A 640 5.93 21.37 -13.97
CA ARG A 640 5.05 22.20 -13.16
C ARG A 640 4.38 21.43 -12.01
N ASP A 641 3.97 20.20 -12.26
CA ASP A 641 3.42 19.35 -11.20
C ASP A 641 4.47 19.10 -10.12
N LEU A 642 5.71 18.76 -10.51
CA LEU A 642 6.83 18.58 -9.57
C LEU A 642 7.13 19.86 -8.78
N GLU A 643 7.17 21.03 -9.46
CA GLU A 643 7.37 22.32 -8.80
C GLU A 643 6.22 22.66 -7.83
N THR A 644 4.99 22.25 -8.12
CA THR A 644 3.85 22.40 -7.20
C THR A 644 4.09 21.58 -5.92
N TYR A 645 4.54 20.32 -6.04
CA TYR A 645 4.94 19.53 -4.88
C TYR A 645 6.11 20.16 -4.11
N LEU A 646 7.06 20.77 -4.80
CA LEU A 646 8.21 21.44 -4.19
C LEU A 646 7.83 22.75 -3.46
N ARG A 647 6.72 23.37 -3.81
CA ARG A 647 6.20 24.57 -3.12
C ARG A 647 5.33 24.25 -1.91
N ASP A 648 4.80 23.03 -1.81
CA ASP A 648 3.94 22.64 -0.68
C ASP A 648 4.58 22.98 0.65
N ASP A 649 3.86 23.75 1.46
CA ASP A 649 4.30 24.21 2.77
C ASP A 649 3.30 23.90 3.89
N THR A 650 2.27 23.13 3.57
CA THR A 650 1.20 22.77 4.50
C THR A 650 1.18 21.28 4.81
N GLN A 651 1.30 20.41 3.80
CA GLN A 651 1.30 18.96 3.94
C GLN A 651 2.69 18.34 3.82
N ALA A 652 3.69 19.10 3.35
CA ALA A 652 5.04 18.61 3.19
C ALA A 652 5.77 18.43 4.52
N TRP A 653 6.47 17.32 4.65
CA TRP A 653 7.40 17.02 5.72
C TRP A 653 8.82 17.03 5.17
N LEU A 654 9.70 17.81 5.77
CA LEU A 654 11.12 17.90 5.40
C LEU A 654 11.93 16.95 6.27
N LEU A 655 12.75 16.12 5.63
CA LEU A 655 13.72 15.26 6.30
C LEU A 655 14.99 16.05 6.59
N ASP A 656 15.50 15.96 7.81
CA ASP A 656 16.78 16.53 8.20
C ASP A 656 17.92 15.50 8.21
N SER A 657 19.14 15.95 8.50
CA SER A 657 20.34 15.10 8.56
C SER A 657 20.34 14.11 9.73
N SER A 658 19.49 14.28 10.73
CA SER A 658 19.33 13.32 11.84
C SER A 658 18.46 12.13 11.44
N GLY A 659 17.66 12.25 10.37
CA GLY A 659 16.64 11.27 9.98
C GLY A 659 15.24 11.62 10.49
N THR A 660 15.07 12.81 11.06
CA THR A 660 13.79 13.30 11.60
C THR A 660 13.03 14.08 10.55
N TYR A 661 11.72 13.88 10.53
CA TYR A 661 10.81 14.63 9.65
C TYR A 661 10.12 15.77 10.40
N HIS A 662 10.23 16.98 9.87
CA HIS A 662 9.57 18.16 10.37
C HIS A 662 8.52 18.65 9.39
N ARG A 663 7.30 18.92 9.87
CA ARG A 663 6.25 19.49 9.01
C ARG A 663 6.67 20.90 8.59
N ARG A 664 6.66 21.17 7.28
CA ARG A 664 6.91 22.50 6.77
C ARG A 664 5.69 23.38 7.08
N GLN A 665 5.94 24.55 7.66
CA GLN A 665 4.91 25.56 7.90
C GLN A 665 5.48 26.91 7.50
N THR A 666 4.88 27.53 6.48
CA THR A 666 5.13 28.91 6.08
C THR A 666 3.80 29.62 5.86
N ASP A 667 3.83 30.93 5.59
CA ASP A 667 2.61 31.73 5.44
C ASP A 667 1.97 31.61 4.03
N LEU A 668 2.52 30.79 3.13
CA LEU A 668 2.01 30.66 1.75
C LEU A 668 0.71 29.87 1.67
N GLY A 669 0.52 28.88 2.56
CA GLY A 669 -0.68 28.05 2.61
C GLY A 669 -0.85 27.15 1.39
N CYS A 670 0.24 26.77 0.71
CA CYS A 670 0.22 25.94 -0.49
C CYS A 670 -0.02 24.46 -0.13
N ILE A 671 -1.08 23.87 -0.64
CA ILE A 671 -1.39 22.46 -0.57
C ILE A 671 -1.31 21.89 -1.99
N ALA A 672 -0.24 21.16 -2.29
CA ALA A 672 0.03 20.70 -3.65
C ALA A 672 -1.13 19.91 -4.27
N GLN A 673 -1.72 18.98 -3.53
CA GLN A 673 -2.85 18.19 -4.04
C GLN A 673 -4.08 19.05 -4.35
N ALA A 674 -4.35 20.10 -3.55
CA ALA A 674 -5.47 21.01 -3.80
C ALA A 674 -5.21 21.91 -5.02
N GLU A 675 -3.99 22.42 -5.19
CA GLU A 675 -3.61 23.19 -6.38
C GLU A 675 -3.69 22.35 -7.65
N LEU A 676 -3.24 21.09 -7.60
CA LEU A 676 -3.35 20.17 -8.74
C LEU A 676 -4.81 19.86 -9.07
N MET A 677 -5.66 19.61 -8.07
CA MET A 677 -7.11 19.45 -8.28
C MET A 677 -7.71 20.63 -9.03
N GLN A 678 -7.41 21.85 -8.60
CA GLN A 678 -7.92 23.08 -9.22
C GLN A 678 -7.38 23.25 -10.64
N SER A 679 -6.07 23.06 -10.85
CA SER A 679 -5.43 23.28 -12.15
C SER A 679 -5.91 22.31 -13.23
N TYR A 680 -6.18 21.05 -12.86
CA TYR A 680 -6.71 20.07 -13.80
C TYR A 680 -8.22 20.22 -14.03
N THR A 681 -9.00 20.75 -13.07
CA THR A 681 -10.44 21.00 -13.22
C THR A 681 -10.71 22.25 -14.05
N ALA A 682 -9.92 23.31 -13.87
CA ALA A 682 -10.09 24.57 -14.61
C ALA A 682 -9.78 24.49 -16.11
N GLY A 683 -9.31 23.34 -16.59
CA GLY A 683 -8.79 23.18 -17.94
C GLY A 683 -7.51 24.02 -18.07
N ARG A 684 -6.35 23.39 -18.01
CA ARG A 684 -5.08 24.14 -18.14
C ARG A 684 -5.08 24.92 -19.47
N PRO A 685 -4.67 26.19 -19.50
CA PRO A 685 -4.63 27.01 -20.73
C PRO A 685 -3.76 26.46 -21.86
N LEU A 686 -3.17 25.28 -21.71
CA LEU A 686 -2.20 24.66 -22.61
C LEU A 686 -2.74 23.43 -23.36
N GLU A 687 -4.05 23.26 -23.41
CA GLU A 687 -4.65 22.20 -24.25
C GLU A 687 -4.87 22.65 -25.71
N GLU A 688 -4.41 23.84 -26.10
CA GLU A 688 -4.39 24.31 -27.50
C GLU A 688 -3.11 23.92 -28.24
#